data_3b8a5f06f8fbe67c719c6a320784cbad
#
_entry.id   3b8a5f06f8fbe67c719c6a320784cbad
#
_cell.length_a   1.000
_cell.length_b   1.000
_cell.length_c   1.000
_cell.angle_alpha   90.00
_cell.angle_beta   90.00
_cell.angle_gamma   90.00
#
_symmetry.space_group_name_H-M   'P 1'
#
loop_
_entity.id
_entity.type
_entity.pdbx_description
1 polymer ?
#
loop_
_entity_poly.entity_id
_entity_poly.type
_entity_poly.pdbx_seq_one_letter_code
_entity_poly.pdbx_strand_id
1 'polypeptide(L)'
;MNSNNEIELRSLIYEKLKCDCHDSTTKSLVESNKLNIVDRPFESIRKWTKAEQTSYIESIFLRCSLQPIIRFMNYNHTVIVDGYNRYLAIKNFRENKLALKEEGLKELKFLANKTFNSLTKAESDYFNNCDNLKIIDYSYVNENKILSNEEEIEIEKYLHVVYNTGLRLEIEELQKAQFSSDIITNKIREKINNDPIFLSTLETLKLYNGKKKRNKIDNILLNCRLLITSTYSNITIFSSTPNLQNRIEQNYLPNIKNLDQNKIYQDFIININLIYNKLINTQKWKLYPILHSKPFIDATYWLISVIKKDNLGDIYSFDFIKYLEHFAKIEEKEENFNKFQSHYKKNIYKKYYVVAEYYENNYGTNMSKYFEKITIDNNEKTTIKNIEDLYKKHFSFTPQKVKISDLLSDLKTTNYNLRPYYQRKEVMNISLSSKIIESILLGIKIPYILMYEKYENDTITTEVVDGQQRILSILGYLNEPFKNKLGEFEYSNKNGYALKNLRILYEFNNYKSNIENYKHILSEKLKNKILNTEIDISKTIDNMNNNFSAIDHFIRLNKNMFTIKENTYRMWSLTSDSKIIEYQEQITDRYIDNILPKYNPKKTANVITLKLACLFYYKKTKDITINDYNNYKVNSWLNDFNIQKQANIYKNPEKIEELRNLYYNAF
;
A
#
# COMPACT_ATOMS: atom_id res chain seq x y z
N MET A 1 -37.83 22.45 -26.01
CA MET A 1 -37.74 20.97 -26.07
C MET A 1 -36.28 20.65 -26.33
N ASN A 2 -35.66 20.14 -25.41
CA ASN A 2 -34.63 19.11 -25.29
C ASN A 2 -33.87 19.35 -23.99
N SER A 3 -34.43 18.75 -22.94
CA SER A 3 -33.70 18.52 -21.73
C SER A 3 -32.53 17.61 -22.08
N ASN A 4 -31.31 18.13 -22.10
CA ASN A 4 -30.12 17.32 -22.08
C ASN A 4 -30.21 16.49 -20.79
N ASN A 5 -30.43 15.19 -20.96
CA ASN A 5 -30.44 14.22 -19.88
C ASN A 5 -29.04 14.22 -19.25
N GLU A 6 -28.86 14.98 -18.19
CA GLU A 6 -27.75 14.73 -17.29
C GLU A 6 -27.91 13.30 -16.78
N ILE A 7 -26.87 12.50 -16.97
CA ILE A 7 -26.79 11.14 -16.45
C ILE A 7 -26.72 11.26 -14.94
N GLU A 8 -27.86 11.10 -14.27
CA GLU A 8 -27.86 11.10 -12.82
C GLU A 8 -27.33 9.76 -12.35
N LEU A 9 -26.09 9.73 -11.90
CA LEU A 9 -25.40 8.53 -11.43
C LEU A 9 -26.25 7.73 -10.41
N ARG A 10 -27.05 8.44 -9.59
CA ARG A 10 -27.98 7.82 -8.67
C ARG A 10 -29.04 6.96 -9.37
N SER A 11 -29.62 7.44 -10.47
CA SER A 11 -30.63 6.70 -11.24
C SER A 11 -30.07 5.45 -11.90
N LEU A 12 -28.76 5.42 -12.13
CA LEU A 12 -28.04 4.29 -12.70
C LEU A 12 -27.61 3.24 -11.66
N ILE A 13 -27.41 3.64 -10.41
CA ILE A 13 -26.83 2.76 -9.41
C ILE A 13 -27.83 2.29 -8.36
N TYR A 14 -28.66 3.21 -7.86
CA TYR A 14 -29.57 2.91 -6.77
C TYR A 14 -30.63 1.89 -7.22
N GLU A 15 -30.61 0.71 -6.60
CA GLU A 15 -31.51 -0.43 -6.88
C GLU A 15 -31.47 -0.97 -8.34
N LYS A 16 -30.43 -0.59 -9.12
CA LYS A 16 -30.28 -0.99 -10.52
C LYS A 16 -29.09 -1.92 -10.79
N LEU A 17 -28.17 -2.04 -9.85
CA LEU A 17 -27.05 -2.94 -9.99
C LEU A 17 -27.32 -4.26 -9.26
N LYS A 18 -27.23 -5.36 -10.00
CA LYS A 18 -27.17 -6.71 -9.46
C LYS A 18 -25.72 -7.13 -9.33
N CYS A 19 -25.37 -7.77 -8.22
CA CYS A 19 -24.05 -8.28 -7.94
C CYS A 19 -24.09 -9.80 -7.81
N ASP A 20 -23.25 -10.50 -8.54
CA ASP A 20 -22.99 -11.92 -8.40
C ASP A 20 -21.54 -12.18 -8.03
N CYS A 21 -21.30 -13.08 -7.07
CA CYS A 21 -19.98 -13.43 -6.59
C CYS A 21 -19.76 -14.93 -6.70
N HIS A 22 -18.76 -15.34 -7.45
CA HIS A 22 -18.45 -16.75 -7.70
C HIS A 22 -16.94 -17.01 -7.75
N ASP A 23 -16.58 -18.28 -7.60
CA ASP A 23 -15.22 -18.74 -7.75
C ASP A 23 -14.93 -19.07 -9.22
N SER A 24 -13.69 -18.84 -9.64
CA SER A 24 -13.24 -19.13 -11.00
C SER A 24 -11.90 -19.82 -10.98
N THR A 25 -11.63 -20.64 -11.98
CA THR A 25 -10.30 -21.20 -12.20
C THR A 25 -9.45 -20.29 -13.10
N THR A 26 -8.13 -20.43 -13.03
CA THR A 26 -7.23 -19.67 -13.92
C THR A 26 -7.51 -19.97 -15.40
N LYS A 27 -7.95 -21.20 -15.69
CA LYS A 27 -8.32 -21.62 -17.04
C LYS A 27 -9.59 -20.93 -17.52
N SER A 28 -10.68 -21.03 -16.76
CA SER A 28 -11.98 -20.45 -17.16
C SER A 28 -11.93 -18.93 -17.27
N LEU A 29 -11.13 -18.25 -16.42
CA LEU A 29 -10.98 -16.81 -16.47
C LEU A 29 -10.39 -16.31 -17.80
N VAL A 30 -9.40 -17.01 -18.35
CA VAL A 30 -8.73 -16.58 -19.59
C VAL A 30 -9.43 -17.08 -20.85
N GLU A 31 -10.04 -18.27 -20.81
CA GLU A 31 -10.73 -18.86 -21.94
C GLU A 31 -12.16 -18.32 -22.16
N SER A 32 -12.67 -17.51 -21.23
CA SER A 32 -13.95 -16.84 -21.41
C SER A 32 -13.84 -15.78 -22.53
N ASN A 33 -14.31 -16.12 -23.74
CA ASN A 33 -14.26 -15.27 -24.95
C ASN A 33 -15.08 -13.96 -24.85
N LYS A 34 -15.73 -13.69 -23.71
CA LYS A 34 -16.60 -12.54 -23.51
C LYS A 34 -15.91 -11.32 -22.88
N LEU A 35 -14.61 -11.43 -22.56
CA LEU A 35 -13.87 -10.31 -21.98
C LEU A 35 -13.39 -9.37 -23.09
N ASN A 36 -14.16 -8.35 -23.36
CA ASN A 36 -13.71 -7.22 -24.16
C ASN A 36 -13.00 -6.23 -23.19
N ILE A 37 -11.67 -6.22 -23.20
CA ILE A 37 -10.88 -5.29 -22.39
C ILE A 37 -10.77 -4.00 -23.18
N VAL A 38 -11.59 -3.03 -22.84
CA VAL A 38 -11.54 -1.71 -23.43
C VAL A 38 -10.55 -0.86 -22.61
N ASP A 39 -9.56 -0.26 -23.28
CA ASP A 39 -8.70 0.75 -22.67
C ASP A 39 -9.56 1.99 -22.32
N ARG A 40 -9.86 2.16 -21.03
CA ARG A 40 -10.60 3.33 -20.55
C ARG A 40 -9.64 4.43 -20.12
N PRO A 41 -9.95 5.72 -20.34
CA PRO A 41 -9.07 6.83 -19.96
C PRO A 41 -8.70 6.87 -18.48
N PHE A 42 -9.59 6.38 -17.61
CA PHE A 42 -9.33 6.29 -16.17
C PHE A 42 -8.47 5.07 -15.78
N GLU A 43 -8.25 4.12 -16.71
CA GLU A 43 -7.43 2.92 -16.51
C GLU A 43 -5.94 3.13 -16.71
N SER A 44 -5.39 4.35 -16.70
CA SER A 44 -3.93 4.56 -16.78
C SER A 44 -3.22 3.92 -15.59
N ILE A 45 -3.36 2.60 -15.50
CA ILE A 45 -2.85 1.76 -14.44
C ILE A 45 -1.37 1.58 -14.67
N ARG A 46 -0.55 1.83 -13.65
CA ARG A 46 0.81 1.34 -13.64
C ARG A 46 0.76 -0.17 -13.88
N LYS A 47 1.30 -0.61 -15.01
CA LYS A 47 1.45 -2.04 -15.28
C LYS A 47 2.43 -2.64 -14.27
N TRP A 48 2.07 -3.78 -13.73
CA TRP A 48 2.95 -4.53 -12.83
C TRP A 48 4.23 -4.94 -13.55
N THR A 49 5.35 -4.85 -12.86
CA THR A 49 6.63 -5.42 -13.30
C THR A 49 6.53 -6.93 -13.42
N LYS A 50 7.45 -7.57 -14.14
CA LYS A 50 7.49 -9.04 -14.24
C LYS A 50 7.66 -9.71 -12.87
N ALA A 51 8.38 -9.10 -11.92
CA ALA A 51 8.52 -9.59 -10.57
C ALA A 51 7.20 -9.51 -9.76
N GLU A 52 6.45 -8.41 -9.89
CA GLU A 52 5.14 -8.26 -9.26
C GLU A 52 4.12 -9.27 -9.83
N GLN A 53 4.09 -9.46 -11.15
CA GLN A 53 3.27 -10.48 -11.80
C GLN A 53 3.66 -11.89 -11.32
N THR A 54 4.95 -12.19 -11.21
CA THR A 54 5.46 -13.47 -10.69
C THR A 54 5.01 -13.71 -9.25
N SER A 55 5.11 -12.72 -8.38
CA SER A 55 4.66 -12.82 -6.99
C SER A 55 3.15 -13.11 -6.88
N TYR A 56 2.35 -12.55 -7.79
CA TYR A 56 0.93 -12.87 -7.85
C TYR A 56 0.67 -14.30 -8.34
N ILE A 57 1.39 -14.77 -9.38
CA ILE A 57 1.31 -16.17 -9.85
C ILE A 57 1.74 -17.13 -8.73
N GLU A 58 2.82 -16.82 -8.00
CA GLU A 58 3.21 -17.62 -6.82
C GLU A 58 2.07 -17.72 -5.79
N SER A 59 1.36 -16.62 -5.54
CA SER A 59 0.24 -16.60 -4.58
C SER A 59 -0.93 -17.46 -5.05
N ILE A 60 -1.14 -17.61 -6.37
CA ILE A 60 -2.12 -18.54 -6.94
C ILE A 60 -1.70 -19.98 -6.68
N PHE A 61 -0.46 -20.35 -6.99
CA PHE A 61 0.06 -21.69 -6.70
C PHE A 61 0.00 -22.04 -5.21
N LEU A 62 0.25 -21.09 -4.33
CA LEU A 62 0.14 -21.27 -2.88
C LEU A 62 -1.31 -21.31 -2.37
N ARG A 63 -2.29 -21.19 -3.24
CA ARG A 63 -3.72 -21.13 -2.88
C ARG A 63 -4.03 -20.06 -1.84
N CYS A 64 -3.29 -18.95 -1.88
CA CYS A 64 -3.59 -17.81 -1.02
C CYS A 64 -4.96 -17.22 -1.32
N SER A 65 -5.64 -16.68 -0.31
CA SER A 65 -6.82 -15.85 -0.55
C SER A 65 -6.42 -14.57 -1.28
N LEU A 66 -7.04 -14.31 -2.43
CA LEU A 66 -6.68 -13.21 -3.33
C LEU A 66 -7.80 -12.18 -3.40
N GLN A 67 -7.44 -10.93 -3.63
CA GLN A 67 -8.44 -9.89 -3.89
C GLN A 67 -9.24 -10.24 -5.16
N PRO A 68 -10.56 -10.05 -5.15
CA PRO A 68 -11.42 -10.42 -6.28
C PRO A 68 -11.11 -9.59 -7.53
N ILE A 69 -11.40 -10.13 -8.70
CA ILE A 69 -11.47 -9.37 -9.95
C ILE A 69 -12.90 -8.88 -10.10
N ILE A 70 -13.06 -7.56 -10.26
CA ILE A 70 -14.37 -6.92 -10.37
C ILE A 70 -14.66 -6.65 -11.84
N ARG A 71 -15.82 -7.12 -12.30
CA ARG A 71 -16.24 -6.95 -13.70
C ARG A 71 -17.60 -6.26 -13.75
N PHE A 72 -17.81 -5.48 -14.80
CA PHE A 72 -19.11 -4.99 -15.20
C PHE A 72 -19.52 -5.70 -16.48
N MET A 73 -20.69 -6.34 -16.44
CA MET A 73 -21.21 -7.14 -17.54
C MET A 73 -22.35 -6.40 -18.22
N ASN A 74 -22.19 -6.19 -19.51
CA ASN A 74 -23.25 -5.74 -20.40
C ASN A 74 -23.64 -6.85 -21.38
N TYR A 75 -24.73 -6.66 -22.14
CA TYR A 75 -25.24 -7.62 -23.12
C TYR A 75 -24.17 -8.07 -24.14
N ASN A 76 -23.28 -7.18 -24.55
CA ASN A 76 -22.33 -7.41 -25.64
C ASN A 76 -20.88 -7.61 -25.18
N HIS A 77 -20.53 -7.23 -23.95
CA HIS A 77 -19.14 -7.29 -23.48
C HIS A 77 -19.06 -7.28 -21.95
N THR A 78 -17.89 -7.64 -21.46
CA THR A 78 -17.56 -7.61 -20.04
C THR A 78 -16.30 -6.77 -19.85
N VAL A 79 -16.35 -5.78 -18.97
CA VAL A 79 -15.22 -4.89 -18.68
C VAL A 79 -14.65 -5.21 -17.31
N ILE A 80 -13.33 -5.31 -17.17
CA ILE A 80 -12.67 -5.42 -15.86
C ILE A 80 -12.61 -4.03 -15.25
N VAL A 81 -13.37 -3.82 -14.19
CA VAL A 81 -13.45 -2.56 -13.45
C VAL A 81 -12.30 -2.43 -12.45
N ASP A 82 -11.96 -3.52 -11.78
CA ASP A 82 -10.79 -3.63 -10.89
C ASP A 82 -10.16 -5.01 -11.00
N GLY A 83 -8.84 -5.07 -10.84
CA GLY A 83 -8.08 -6.32 -10.96
C GLY A 83 -7.45 -6.57 -12.32
N TYR A 84 -7.36 -5.56 -13.18
CA TYR A 84 -6.75 -5.68 -14.51
C TYR A 84 -5.32 -6.22 -14.47
N ASN A 85 -4.46 -5.74 -13.57
CA ASN A 85 -3.10 -6.28 -13.42
C ASN A 85 -3.09 -7.74 -12.95
N ARG A 86 -4.07 -8.15 -12.13
CA ARG A 86 -4.28 -9.53 -11.69
C ARG A 86 -4.64 -10.44 -12.89
N TYR A 87 -5.59 -9.99 -13.68
CA TYR A 87 -5.97 -10.67 -14.91
C TYR A 87 -4.80 -10.76 -15.91
N LEU A 88 -4.09 -9.64 -16.15
CA LEU A 88 -2.94 -9.63 -17.05
C LEU A 88 -1.81 -10.57 -16.60
N ALA A 89 -1.56 -10.69 -15.30
CA ALA A 89 -0.54 -11.60 -14.80
C ALA A 89 -0.88 -13.06 -15.16
N ILE A 90 -2.14 -13.47 -14.94
CA ILE A 90 -2.62 -14.82 -15.31
C ILE A 90 -2.55 -15.01 -16.83
N LYS A 91 -3.09 -14.05 -17.59
CA LYS A 91 -3.10 -14.11 -19.06
C LYS A 91 -1.69 -14.19 -19.65
N ASN A 92 -0.80 -13.28 -19.22
CA ASN A 92 0.59 -13.28 -19.71
C ASN A 92 1.32 -14.57 -19.39
N PHE A 93 1.07 -15.16 -18.22
CA PHE A 93 1.69 -16.44 -17.87
C PHE A 93 1.14 -17.57 -18.75
N ARG A 94 -0.17 -17.71 -18.91
CA ARG A 94 -0.79 -18.74 -19.75
C ARG A 94 -0.43 -18.60 -21.24
N GLU A 95 -0.27 -17.37 -21.73
CA GLU A 95 0.14 -17.08 -23.11
C GLU A 95 1.67 -17.12 -23.30
N ASN A 96 2.43 -17.60 -22.32
CA ASN A 96 3.92 -17.68 -22.34
C ASN A 96 4.63 -16.32 -22.52
N LYS A 97 3.96 -15.22 -22.25
CA LYS A 97 4.52 -13.86 -22.27
C LYS A 97 5.26 -13.50 -20.98
N LEU A 98 5.08 -14.29 -19.93
CA LEU A 98 5.70 -14.14 -18.61
C LEU A 98 6.50 -15.39 -18.28
N ALA A 99 7.83 -15.26 -18.20
CA ALA A 99 8.69 -16.21 -17.49
C ALA A 99 8.81 -15.77 -16.04
N LEU A 100 8.58 -16.66 -15.08
CA LEU A 100 8.58 -16.38 -13.66
C LEU A 100 9.96 -15.93 -13.20
N LYS A 101 10.04 -14.71 -12.63
CA LYS A 101 11.31 -14.12 -12.18
C LYS A 101 11.66 -14.59 -10.78
N GLU A 102 12.91 -15.01 -10.57
CA GLU A 102 13.38 -15.47 -9.26
C GLU A 102 13.15 -14.44 -8.14
N GLU A 103 13.37 -13.16 -8.41
CA GLU A 103 13.11 -12.04 -7.48
C GLU A 103 11.64 -11.89 -7.07
N GLY A 104 10.71 -12.42 -7.85
CA GLY A 104 9.27 -12.45 -7.55
C GLY A 104 8.81 -13.68 -6.78
N LEU A 105 9.63 -14.73 -6.72
CA LEU A 105 9.34 -15.97 -6.01
C LEU A 105 9.96 -15.94 -4.61
N LYS A 106 9.15 -16.19 -3.59
CA LYS A 106 9.60 -16.28 -2.20
C LYS A 106 9.78 -17.73 -1.77
N GLU A 107 8.80 -18.56 -2.07
CA GLU A 107 8.73 -19.94 -1.61
C GLU A 107 8.89 -20.98 -2.72
N LEU A 108 8.43 -20.67 -3.94
CA LEU A 108 8.39 -21.61 -5.04
C LEU A 108 9.56 -21.40 -6.01
N LYS A 109 10.79 -21.38 -5.48
CA LYS A 109 12.01 -21.16 -6.27
C LYS A 109 12.19 -22.15 -7.41
N PHE A 110 11.64 -23.37 -7.30
CA PHE A 110 11.68 -24.39 -8.36
C PHE A 110 10.89 -23.98 -9.63
N LEU A 111 10.03 -22.96 -9.53
CA LEU A 111 9.33 -22.38 -10.68
C LEU A 111 10.12 -21.26 -11.37
N ALA A 112 11.31 -20.90 -10.89
CA ALA A 112 12.11 -19.82 -11.45
C ALA A 112 12.41 -20.05 -12.93
N ASN A 113 12.26 -18.99 -13.73
CA ASN A 113 12.44 -18.95 -15.18
C ASN A 113 11.47 -19.83 -15.99
N LYS A 114 10.51 -20.53 -15.36
CA LYS A 114 9.49 -21.28 -16.10
C LYS A 114 8.46 -20.35 -16.73
N THR A 115 8.05 -20.70 -17.93
CA THR A 115 6.83 -20.21 -18.60
C THR A 115 5.73 -21.28 -18.45
N PHE A 116 4.50 -20.97 -18.80
CA PHE A 116 3.41 -21.93 -18.67
C PHE A 116 3.65 -23.22 -19.48
N ASN A 117 4.18 -23.12 -20.71
CA ASN A 117 4.51 -24.27 -21.55
C ASN A 117 5.70 -25.11 -21.02
N SER A 118 6.55 -24.53 -20.18
CA SER A 118 7.68 -25.26 -19.58
C SER A 118 7.32 -25.91 -18.24
N LEU A 119 6.07 -25.77 -17.79
CA LEU A 119 5.56 -26.50 -16.64
C LEU A 119 5.42 -27.98 -16.97
N THR A 120 5.63 -28.83 -15.97
CA THR A 120 5.22 -30.25 -16.07
C THR A 120 3.68 -30.33 -16.12
N LYS A 121 3.16 -31.48 -16.57
CA LYS A 121 1.71 -31.70 -16.60
C LYS A 121 1.08 -31.52 -15.23
N ALA A 122 1.70 -32.02 -14.15
CA ALA A 122 1.21 -31.86 -12.79
C ALA A 122 1.17 -30.39 -12.36
N GLU A 123 2.22 -29.61 -12.67
CA GLU A 123 2.28 -28.18 -12.36
C GLU A 123 1.23 -27.38 -13.13
N SER A 124 1.06 -27.68 -14.42
CA SER A 124 0.08 -26.98 -15.26
C SER A 124 -1.36 -27.33 -14.85
N ASP A 125 -1.64 -28.60 -14.54
CA ASP A 125 -2.95 -29.04 -14.05
C ASP A 125 -3.26 -28.41 -12.70
N TYR A 126 -2.28 -28.35 -11.79
CA TYR A 126 -2.43 -27.68 -10.49
C TYR A 126 -2.78 -26.19 -10.64
N PHE A 127 -2.06 -25.47 -11.52
CA PHE A 127 -2.33 -24.07 -11.80
C PHE A 127 -3.69 -23.84 -12.48
N ASN A 128 -4.04 -24.66 -13.46
CA ASN A 128 -5.29 -24.56 -14.19
C ASN A 128 -6.52 -24.75 -13.30
N ASN A 129 -6.43 -25.65 -12.33
CA ASN A 129 -7.51 -26.03 -11.43
C ASN A 129 -7.49 -25.26 -10.10
N CYS A 130 -6.67 -24.20 -10.00
CA CYS A 130 -6.74 -23.30 -8.85
C CYS A 130 -8.09 -22.57 -8.85
N ASP A 131 -8.86 -22.79 -7.81
CA ASP A 131 -10.21 -22.26 -7.58
C ASP A 131 -10.26 -21.11 -6.56
N ASN A 132 -9.10 -20.56 -6.22
CA ASN A 132 -8.96 -19.46 -5.26
C ASN A 132 -9.17 -18.06 -5.87
N LEU A 133 -9.57 -17.98 -7.14
CA LEU A 133 -9.88 -16.73 -7.81
C LEU A 133 -11.34 -16.35 -7.59
N LYS A 134 -11.56 -15.25 -6.92
CA LYS A 134 -12.89 -14.67 -6.72
C LYS A 134 -13.20 -13.67 -7.82
N ILE A 135 -14.39 -13.79 -8.40
CA ILE A 135 -14.93 -12.87 -9.39
C ILE A 135 -16.19 -12.22 -8.81
N ILE A 136 -16.29 -10.91 -8.96
CA ILE A 136 -17.50 -10.17 -8.64
C ILE A 136 -18.00 -9.53 -9.92
N ASP A 137 -19.16 -9.98 -10.37
CA ASP A 137 -19.83 -9.49 -11.57
C ASP A 137 -20.95 -8.54 -11.21
N TYR A 138 -20.91 -7.35 -11.78
CA TYR A 138 -21.98 -6.39 -11.74
C TYR A 138 -22.70 -6.36 -13.06
N SER A 139 -24.03 -6.39 -13.02
CA SER A 139 -24.91 -6.20 -14.18
C SER A 139 -25.96 -5.15 -13.87
N TYR A 140 -26.37 -4.43 -14.91
CA TYR A 140 -27.47 -3.48 -14.81
C TYR A 140 -28.81 -4.20 -15.01
N VAL A 141 -29.72 -4.03 -14.08
CA VAL A 141 -31.04 -4.67 -14.10
C VAL A 141 -32.12 -3.62 -14.32
N ASN A 142 -32.46 -3.43 -15.57
CA ASN A 142 -33.66 -2.68 -15.95
C ASN A 142 -34.18 -3.27 -17.25
N GLU A 143 -35.29 -3.97 -17.18
CA GLU A 143 -35.90 -4.68 -18.31
C GLU A 143 -36.29 -3.74 -19.49
N ASN A 144 -36.44 -2.45 -19.23
CA ASN A 144 -36.95 -1.48 -20.20
C ASN A 144 -35.89 -0.48 -20.68
N LYS A 145 -34.60 -0.62 -20.29
CA LYS A 145 -33.56 0.34 -20.65
C LYS A 145 -32.25 -0.34 -21.01
N ILE A 146 -31.80 -0.12 -22.24
CA ILE A 146 -30.43 -0.38 -22.66
C ILE A 146 -29.61 0.85 -22.31
N LEU A 147 -28.48 0.65 -21.61
CA LEU A 147 -27.55 1.72 -21.25
C LEU A 147 -26.88 2.28 -22.51
N SER A 148 -26.68 3.59 -22.54
CA SER A 148 -25.76 4.19 -23.47
C SER A 148 -24.31 3.93 -23.07
N ASN A 149 -23.37 4.04 -23.99
CA ASN A 149 -21.92 3.87 -23.67
C ASN A 149 -21.45 4.86 -22.61
N GLU A 150 -21.99 6.07 -22.56
CA GLU A 150 -21.67 7.08 -21.54
C GLU A 150 -22.17 6.67 -20.15
N GLU A 151 -23.38 6.11 -20.06
CA GLU A 151 -23.97 5.59 -18.81
C GLU A 151 -23.18 4.39 -18.27
N GLU A 152 -22.75 3.49 -19.16
CA GLU A 152 -21.88 2.36 -18.79
C GLU A 152 -20.57 2.85 -18.20
N ILE A 153 -19.90 3.78 -18.86
CA ILE A 153 -18.64 4.37 -18.38
C ILE A 153 -18.82 5.03 -17.00
N GLU A 154 -19.94 5.68 -16.73
CA GLU A 154 -20.18 6.29 -15.41
C GLU A 154 -20.37 5.22 -14.31
N ILE A 155 -21.04 4.11 -14.59
CA ILE A 155 -21.14 2.97 -13.67
C ILE A 155 -19.76 2.36 -13.42
N GLU A 156 -18.99 2.10 -14.48
CA GLU A 156 -17.64 1.55 -14.40
C GLU A 156 -16.71 2.42 -13.55
N LYS A 157 -16.71 3.74 -13.78
CA LYS A 157 -15.96 4.73 -12.99
C LYS A 157 -16.35 4.69 -11.52
N TYR A 158 -17.64 4.64 -11.24
CA TYR A 158 -18.13 4.59 -9.86
C TYR A 158 -17.65 3.34 -9.13
N LEU A 159 -17.83 2.17 -9.74
CA LEU A 159 -17.36 0.90 -9.19
C LEU A 159 -15.84 0.92 -9.01
N HIS A 160 -15.09 1.43 -10.00
CA HIS A 160 -13.64 1.55 -9.91
C HIS A 160 -13.21 2.43 -8.72
N VAL A 161 -13.90 3.55 -8.47
CA VAL A 161 -13.66 4.40 -7.29
C VAL A 161 -13.92 3.64 -6.00
N VAL A 162 -15.05 2.93 -5.89
CA VAL A 162 -15.44 2.18 -4.68
C VAL A 162 -14.35 1.17 -4.28
N TYR A 163 -13.82 0.42 -5.26
CA TYR A 163 -12.84 -0.63 -4.98
C TYR A 163 -11.39 -0.11 -4.80
N ASN A 164 -11.08 1.09 -5.30
CA ASN A 164 -9.72 1.64 -5.30
C ASN A 164 -9.48 2.81 -4.35
N THR A 165 -10.45 3.25 -3.56
CA THR A 165 -10.31 4.38 -2.62
C THR A 165 -9.76 3.99 -1.25
N GLY A 166 -9.28 2.78 -1.06
CA GLY A 166 -8.65 2.32 0.17
C GLY A 166 -7.36 3.11 0.52
N LEU A 167 -6.94 3.07 1.77
CA LEU A 167 -5.67 3.66 2.22
C LEU A 167 -4.54 2.66 2.00
N ARG A 168 -3.56 3.03 1.17
CA ARG A 168 -2.33 2.24 0.97
C ARG A 168 -1.54 2.15 2.27
N LEU A 169 -0.95 0.98 2.52
CA LEU A 169 0.07 0.85 3.57
C LEU A 169 1.36 1.56 3.15
N GLU A 170 1.95 2.29 4.07
CA GLU A 170 3.27 2.88 3.91
C GLU A 170 4.34 1.78 4.10
N ILE A 171 5.56 2.03 3.61
CA ILE A 171 6.66 1.06 3.71
C ILE A 171 6.93 0.69 5.17
N GLU A 172 6.87 1.68 6.07
CA GLU A 172 7.08 1.48 7.51
C GLU A 172 6.02 0.56 8.12
N GLU A 173 4.76 0.62 7.65
CA GLU A 173 3.67 -0.23 8.11
C GLU A 173 3.84 -1.68 7.63
N LEU A 174 4.27 -1.88 6.37
CA LEU A 174 4.61 -3.21 5.84
C LEU A 174 5.80 -3.82 6.60
N GLN A 175 6.83 -3.01 6.87
CA GLN A 175 7.99 -3.42 7.64
C GLN A 175 7.63 -3.76 9.10
N LYS A 176 6.72 -3.00 9.71
CA LYS A 176 6.20 -3.32 11.04
C LYS A 176 5.53 -4.69 11.07
N ALA A 177 4.72 -5.01 10.06
CA ALA A 177 4.09 -6.32 9.95
C ALA A 177 5.13 -7.43 9.77
N GLN A 178 6.05 -7.27 8.82
CA GLN A 178 7.05 -8.27 8.46
C GLN A 178 8.00 -8.62 9.61
N PHE A 179 8.39 -7.63 10.41
CA PHE A 179 9.34 -7.79 11.52
C PHE A 179 8.66 -7.75 12.90
N SER A 180 7.36 -8.00 12.95
CA SER A 180 6.59 -7.96 14.19
C SER A 180 7.01 -9.04 15.21
N SER A 181 7.47 -10.20 14.73
CA SER A 181 8.01 -11.29 15.55
C SER A 181 9.53 -11.25 15.73
N ASP A 182 10.22 -10.28 15.14
CA ASP A 182 11.67 -10.16 15.22
C ASP A 182 12.12 -9.71 16.62
N ILE A 183 12.92 -10.53 17.28
CA ILE A 183 13.37 -10.31 18.67
C ILE A 183 14.16 -9.01 18.80
N ILE A 184 15.07 -8.74 17.86
CA ILE A 184 15.92 -7.54 17.89
C ILE A 184 15.05 -6.28 17.74
N THR A 185 14.14 -6.27 16.76
CA THR A 185 13.22 -5.15 16.53
C THR A 185 12.35 -4.87 17.75
N ASN A 186 11.81 -5.92 18.37
CA ASN A 186 10.95 -5.79 19.54
C ASN A 186 11.70 -5.25 20.76
N LYS A 187 12.92 -5.73 21.01
CA LYS A 187 13.79 -5.20 22.09
C LYS A 187 14.18 -3.73 21.86
N ILE A 188 14.49 -3.35 20.62
CA ILE A 188 14.78 -1.93 20.29
C ILE A 188 13.51 -1.08 20.48
N ARG A 189 12.32 -1.57 20.08
CA ARG A 189 11.04 -0.89 20.29
C ARG A 189 10.73 -0.70 21.77
N GLU A 190 10.91 -1.72 22.57
CA GLU A 190 10.71 -1.67 24.01
C GLU A 190 11.65 -0.64 24.65
N LYS A 191 12.92 -0.68 24.29
CA LYS A 191 13.90 0.30 24.78
C LYS A 191 13.54 1.73 24.37
N ILE A 192 13.12 1.97 23.14
CA ILE A 192 12.67 3.31 22.69
C ILE A 192 11.46 3.81 23.50
N ASN A 193 10.52 2.92 23.83
CA ASN A 193 9.33 3.28 24.59
C ASN A 193 9.62 3.60 26.05
N ASN A 194 10.60 2.89 26.65
CA ASN A 194 10.91 2.96 28.08
C ASN A 194 12.09 3.90 28.41
N ASP A 195 12.85 4.33 27.40
CA ASP A 195 14.06 5.14 27.57
C ASP A 195 14.03 6.37 26.65
N PRO A 196 13.52 7.52 27.13
CA PRO A 196 13.47 8.76 26.35
C PRO A 196 14.87 9.29 25.95
N ILE A 197 15.91 8.97 26.75
CA ILE A 197 17.29 9.38 26.44
C ILE A 197 17.78 8.60 25.22
N PHE A 198 17.50 7.30 25.19
CA PHE A 198 17.84 6.47 24.03
C PHE A 198 17.11 6.92 22.75
N LEU A 199 15.82 7.27 22.87
CA LEU A 199 15.07 7.85 21.75
C LEU A 199 15.73 9.14 21.22
N SER A 200 16.10 10.05 22.12
CA SER A 200 16.80 11.30 21.78
C SER A 200 18.15 11.04 21.11
N THR A 201 18.87 10.02 21.58
CA THR A 201 20.14 9.57 20.97
C THR A 201 19.93 9.16 19.50
N LEU A 202 18.93 8.33 19.21
CA LEU A 202 18.62 7.88 17.85
C LEU A 202 18.19 9.05 16.94
N GLU A 203 17.47 10.02 17.47
CA GLU A 203 17.07 11.24 16.74
C GLU A 203 18.28 12.12 16.42
N THR A 204 19.17 12.32 17.39
CA THR A 204 20.41 13.08 17.21
C THR A 204 21.28 12.44 16.13
N LEU A 205 21.37 11.12 16.10
CA LEU A 205 22.05 10.35 15.07
C LEU A 205 21.29 10.26 13.73
N LYS A 206 20.26 11.09 13.51
CA LYS A 206 19.48 11.16 12.25
C LYS A 206 18.85 9.84 11.82
N LEU A 207 18.55 8.95 12.75
CA LEU A 207 17.78 7.75 12.46
C LEU A 207 16.29 8.08 12.28
N TYR A 208 15.89 9.31 12.57
CA TYR A 208 14.60 9.88 12.23
C TYR A 208 14.77 11.17 11.41
N ASN A 209 14.14 11.25 10.24
CA ASN A 209 14.31 12.39 9.32
C ASN A 209 13.27 13.52 9.46
N GLY A 210 12.44 13.49 10.47
CA GLY A 210 11.52 14.57 10.86
C GLY A 210 10.33 14.85 9.93
N LYS A 211 10.27 14.25 8.74
CA LYS A 211 9.27 14.60 7.71
C LYS A 211 7.85 14.08 7.99
N LYS A 212 7.69 13.03 8.81
CA LYS A 212 6.38 12.44 9.11
C LYS A 212 6.26 12.15 10.61
N LYS A 213 5.48 12.95 11.36
CA LYS A 213 5.19 12.69 12.79
C LYS A 213 4.43 11.35 13.00
N ARG A 214 3.67 10.93 12.00
CA ARG A 214 2.98 9.64 11.98
C ARG A 214 3.99 8.52 11.76
N ASN A 215 3.92 7.47 12.56
CA ASN A 215 4.82 6.31 12.50
C ASN A 215 6.31 6.63 12.81
N LYS A 216 6.60 7.59 13.68
CA LYS A 216 7.97 7.98 14.08
C LYS A 216 8.80 6.78 14.52
N ILE A 217 8.29 5.96 15.44
CA ILE A 217 8.99 4.79 15.98
C ILE A 217 9.27 3.76 14.89
N ASP A 218 8.29 3.46 14.03
CA ASP A 218 8.47 2.49 12.96
C ASP A 218 9.50 2.94 11.91
N ASN A 219 9.60 4.27 11.67
CA ASN A 219 10.67 4.84 10.83
C ASN A 219 12.05 4.69 11.46
N ILE A 220 12.18 4.94 12.77
CA ILE A 220 13.42 4.71 13.51
C ILE A 220 13.82 3.23 13.45
N LEU A 221 12.90 2.32 13.71
CA LEU A 221 13.14 0.89 13.66
C LEU A 221 13.58 0.40 12.28
N LEU A 222 13.00 0.95 11.21
CA LEU A 222 13.44 0.70 9.85
C LEU A 222 14.92 1.07 9.66
N ASN A 223 15.32 2.24 10.14
CA ASN A 223 16.70 2.70 10.06
C ASN A 223 17.66 1.86 10.95
N CYS A 224 17.23 1.44 12.14
CA CYS A 224 18.00 0.54 12.98
C CYS A 224 18.26 -0.81 12.29
N ARG A 225 17.23 -1.39 11.65
CA ARG A 225 17.38 -2.61 10.86
C ARG A 225 18.36 -2.45 9.70
N LEU A 226 18.34 -1.31 9.02
CA LEU A 226 19.32 -1.04 7.95
C LEU A 226 20.76 -1.01 8.44
N LEU A 227 21.02 -0.38 9.60
CA LEU A 227 22.33 -0.37 10.21
C LEU A 227 22.79 -1.79 10.54
N ILE A 228 21.96 -2.57 11.22
CA ILE A 228 22.26 -3.96 11.54
C ILE A 228 22.49 -4.78 10.27
N THR A 229 21.61 -4.64 9.26
CA THR A 229 21.73 -5.35 7.98
C THR A 229 23.05 -5.08 7.31
N SER A 230 23.51 -3.82 7.29
CA SER A 230 24.80 -3.46 6.66
C SER A 230 25.99 -4.16 7.30
N THR A 231 25.97 -4.41 8.61
CA THR A 231 27.02 -5.10 9.36
C THR A 231 27.17 -6.58 8.97
N TYR A 232 26.05 -7.22 8.64
CA TYR A 232 25.99 -8.67 8.34
C TYR A 232 25.84 -8.96 6.86
N SER A 233 25.99 -7.97 6.00
CA SER A 233 25.86 -8.12 4.55
C SER A 233 27.17 -7.75 3.85
N ASN A 234 27.40 -8.37 2.70
CA ASN A 234 28.39 -7.86 1.76
C ASN A 234 27.93 -6.53 1.17
N ILE A 235 28.75 -5.51 1.20
CA ILE A 235 28.38 -4.14 0.82
C ILE A 235 28.06 -4.05 -0.69
N THR A 236 28.71 -4.84 -1.53
CA THR A 236 28.41 -4.88 -2.97
C THR A 236 26.98 -5.35 -3.21
N ILE A 237 26.55 -6.39 -2.53
CA ILE A 237 25.19 -6.92 -2.60
C ILE A 237 24.19 -5.93 -1.97
N PHE A 238 24.47 -5.49 -0.75
CA PHE A 238 23.65 -4.53 -0.01
C PHE A 238 23.41 -3.24 -0.83
N SER A 239 24.43 -2.70 -1.48
CA SER A 239 24.32 -1.49 -2.29
C SER A 239 23.62 -1.72 -3.63
N SER A 240 23.69 -2.94 -4.18
CA SER A 240 23.09 -3.25 -5.50
C SER A 240 21.58 -3.46 -5.45
N THR A 241 21.03 -3.73 -4.29
CA THR A 241 19.59 -3.94 -4.11
C THR A 241 18.82 -2.62 -4.27
N PRO A 242 17.86 -2.53 -5.21
CA PRO A 242 17.37 -1.24 -5.73
C PRO A 242 16.57 -0.40 -4.73
N ASN A 243 15.82 -1.01 -3.82
CA ASN A 243 15.03 -0.26 -2.85
C ASN A 243 15.30 -0.69 -1.40
N LEU A 244 14.91 0.19 -0.47
CA LEU A 244 15.17 0.02 0.96
C LEU A 244 14.53 -1.25 1.54
N GLN A 245 13.31 -1.54 1.13
CA GLN A 245 12.55 -2.68 1.61
C GLN A 245 13.20 -4.00 1.15
N ASN A 246 13.50 -4.12 -0.14
CA ASN A 246 14.16 -5.31 -0.67
C ASN A 246 15.55 -5.50 -0.04
N ARG A 247 16.25 -4.41 0.25
CA ARG A 247 17.57 -4.45 0.90
C ARG A 247 17.51 -5.10 2.27
N ILE A 248 16.48 -4.79 3.07
CA ILE A 248 16.25 -5.45 4.36
C ILE A 248 15.75 -6.88 4.15
N GLU A 249 14.74 -7.10 3.30
CA GLU A 249 14.15 -8.42 3.08
C GLU A 249 15.18 -9.45 2.60
N GLN A 250 16.05 -9.06 1.68
CA GLN A 250 17.03 -9.98 1.08
C GLN A 250 18.29 -10.19 1.95
N ASN A 251 18.60 -9.28 2.85
CA ASN A 251 19.86 -9.36 3.60
C ASN A 251 19.66 -9.50 5.12
N TYR A 252 18.56 -8.96 5.71
CA TYR A 252 18.37 -9.00 7.16
C TYR A 252 18.04 -10.42 7.64
N LEU A 253 16.94 -10.98 7.17
CA LEU A 253 16.48 -12.29 7.64
C LEU A 253 17.46 -13.41 7.33
N PRO A 254 17.98 -13.58 6.09
CA PRO A 254 18.90 -14.65 5.79
C PRO A 254 20.19 -14.60 6.61
N ASN A 255 20.72 -13.39 6.82
CA ASN A 255 22.03 -13.23 7.46
C ASN A 255 21.99 -13.20 8.99
N ILE A 256 20.83 -12.97 9.60
CA ILE A 256 20.70 -12.70 11.04
C ILE A 256 19.89 -13.78 11.77
N LYS A 257 18.97 -14.45 11.07
CA LYS A 257 18.01 -15.40 11.68
C LYS A 257 18.66 -16.49 12.52
N ASN A 258 19.83 -16.98 12.11
CA ASN A 258 20.54 -18.10 12.75
C ASN A 258 21.65 -17.64 13.71
N LEU A 259 21.81 -16.34 13.92
CA LEU A 259 22.79 -15.77 14.84
C LEU A 259 22.17 -15.51 16.22
N ASP A 260 23.04 -15.30 17.22
CA ASP A 260 22.60 -14.88 18.54
C ASP A 260 22.00 -13.45 18.49
N GLN A 261 20.68 -13.39 18.40
CA GLN A 261 19.95 -12.13 18.28
C GLN A 261 20.06 -11.25 19.52
N ASN A 262 20.30 -11.85 20.71
CA ASN A 262 20.53 -11.09 21.93
C ASN A 262 21.88 -10.38 21.88
N LYS A 263 22.92 -11.06 21.42
CA LYS A 263 24.24 -10.47 21.22
C LYS A 263 24.20 -9.35 20.19
N ILE A 264 23.52 -9.56 19.06
CA ILE A 264 23.36 -8.52 18.02
C ILE A 264 22.67 -7.27 18.59
N TYR A 265 21.61 -7.44 19.39
CA TYR A 265 20.94 -6.34 20.06
C TYR A 265 21.87 -5.59 21.03
N GLN A 266 22.63 -6.30 21.86
CA GLN A 266 23.57 -5.67 22.79
C GLN A 266 24.67 -4.91 22.04
N ASP A 267 25.24 -5.51 21.01
CA ASP A 267 26.25 -4.87 20.17
C ASP A 267 25.70 -3.61 19.48
N PHE A 268 24.46 -3.66 19.00
CA PHE A 268 23.79 -2.49 18.43
C PHE A 268 23.72 -1.34 19.45
N ILE A 269 23.23 -1.61 20.67
CA ILE A 269 23.12 -0.59 21.73
C ILE A 269 24.48 0.01 22.09
N ILE A 270 25.49 -0.85 22.27
CA ILE A 270 26.86 -0.41 22.62
C ILE A 270 27.41 0.49 21.49
N ASN A 271 27.30 0.08 20.24
CA ASN A 271 27.85 0.82 19.11
C ASN A 271 27.15 2.17 18.91
N ILE A 272 25.82 2.22 19.04
CA ILE A 272 25.05 3.47 18.98
C ILE A 272 25.48 4.45 20.08
N ASN A 273 25.60 3.98 21.31
CA ASN A 273 26.01 4.81 22.43
C ASN A 273 27.47 5.27 22.29
N LEU A 274 28.37 4.42 21.80
CA LEU A 274 29.74 4.77 21.54
C LEU A 274 29.84 5.92 20.52
N ILE A 275 29.17 5.79 19.39
CA ILE A 275 29.15 6.82 18.34
C ILE A 275 28.56 8.11 18.89
N TYR A 276 27.43 8.06 19.56
CA TYR A 276 26.78 9.22 20.15
C TYR A 276 27.72 9.97 21.10
N ASN A 277 28.31 9.26 22.07
CA ASN A 277 29.19 9.85 23.06
C ASN A 277 30.45 10.48 22.42
N LYS A 278 31.05 9.79 21.45
CA LYS A 278 32.23 10.29 20.75
C LYS A 278 31.91 11.51 19.88
N LEU A 279 30.76 11.52 19.22
CA LEU A 279 30.35 12.66 18.40
C LEU A 279 29.97 13.89 19.24
N ILE A 280 29.21 13.71 20.34
CA ILE A 280 28.79 14.85 21.19
C ILE A 280 29.96 15.47 21.95
N ASN A 281 30.87 14.65 22.44
CA ASN A 281 32.03 15.13 23.17
C ASN A 281 33.08 15.85 22.28
N THR A 282 32.89 15.79 20.96
CA THR A 282 33.76 16.47 20.01
C THR A 282 33.25 17.88 19.76
N GLN A 283 34.02 18.94 20.16
CA GLN A 283 33.61 20.33 19.92
C GLN A 283 33.32 20.66 18.46
N LYS A 284 33.93 19.91 17.52
CA LYS A 284 33.75 20.05 16.07
C LYS A 284 32.43 19.43 15.52
N TRP A 285 31.72 18.65 16.32
CA TRP A 285 30.47 18.00 15.88
C TRP A 285 29.47 18.97 15.24
N LYS A 286 29.32 20.17 15.84
CA LYS A 286 28.36 21.17 15.35
C LYS A 286 28.88 22.00 14.17
N LEU A 287 30.15 21.98 13.89
CA LEU A 287 30.80 22.85 12.90
C LEU A 287 30.78 22.26 11.49
N TYR A 288 30.75 20.94 11.37
CA TYR A 288 30.83 20.24 10.07
C TYR A 288 29.55 19.48 9.74
N PRO A 289 28.75 19.93 8.74
CA PRO A 289 27.52 19.29 8.34
C PRO A 289 27.63 17.80 7.97
N ILE A 290 28.80 17.38 7.44
CA ILE A 290 29.05 15.96 7.09
C ILE A 290 28.93 15.06 8.33
N LEU A 291 29.47 15.46 9.46
CA LEU A 291 29.42 14.65 10.69
C LEU A 291 28.01 14.45 11.22
N HIS A 292 27.09 15.35 10.85
CA HIS A 292 25.65 15.24 11.15
C HIS A 292 24.85 14.52 10.07
N SER A 293 25.49 14.13 8.98
CA SER A 293 24.77 13.52 7.87
C SER A 293 24.45 12.05 8.17
N LYS A 294 23.24 11.62 7.82
CA LYS A 294 22.87 10.21 7.95
C LYS A 294 23.81 9.26 7.20
N PRO A 295 24.28 9.56 5.97
CA PRO A 295 25.23 8.71 5.27
C PRO A 295 26.53 8.47 6.02
N PHE A 296 27.06 9.51 6.68
CA PHE A 296 28.27 9.40 7.48
C PHE A 296 28.04 8.53 8.74
N ILE A 297 26.92 8.74 9.42
CA ILE A 297 26.54 7.96 10.61
C ILE A 297 26.33 6.48 10.24
N ASP A 298 25.65 6.20 9.13
CA ASP A 298 25.46 4.84 8.64
C ASP A 298 26.80 4.13 8.38
N ALA A 299 27.73 4.82 7.72
CA ALA A 299 29.04 4.27 7.38
C ALA A 299 29.94 4.11 8.62
N THR A 300 29.89 5.06 9.54
CA THR A 300 30.63 5.00 10.82
C THR A 300 30.10 3.86 11.69
N TYR A 301 28.77 3.70 11.79
CA TYR A 301 28.19 2.57 12.51
C TYR A 301 28.65 1.24 11.92
N TRP A 302 28.61 1.10 10.60
CA TRP A 302 29.07 -0.09 9.91
C TRP A 302 30.54 -0.38 10.23
N LEU A 303 31.43 0.60 10.09
CA LEU A 303 32.87 0.45 10.36
C LEU A 303 33.10 -0.07 11.77
N ILE A 304 32.56 0.60 12.78
CA ILE A 304 32.71 0.23 14.20
C ILE A 304 32.14 -1.21 14.41
N SER A 305 31.04 -1.51 13.81
CA SER A 305 30.37 -2.81 13.97
C SER A 305 31.17 -3.95 13.36
N VAL A 306 31.78 -3.77 12.17
CA VAL A 306 32.60 -4.82 11.55
C VAL A 306 33.96 -4.97 12.23
N ILE A 307 34.58 -3.88 12.72
CA ILE A 307 35.82 -3.94 13.51
C ILE A 307 35.59 -4.84 14.73
N LYS A 308 34.51 -4.61 15.47
CA LYS A 308 34.15 -5.40 16.65
C LYS A 308 33.75 -6.82 16.31
N LYS A 309 32.86 -7.00 15.32
CA LYS A 309 32.33 -8.30 14.91
C LYS A 309 33.43 -9.27 14.46
N ASP A 310 34.39 -8.78 13.68
CA ASP A 310 35.41 -9.60 13.03
C ASP A 310 36.78 -9.48 13.71
N ASN A 311 36.87 -8.85 14.90
CA ASN A 311 38.07 -8.65 15.70
C ASN A 311 39.21 -8.03 14.88
N LEU A 312 38.94 -6.99 14.08
CA LEU A 312 39.91 -6.36 13.20
C LEU A 312 40.87 -5.43 13.94
N GLY A 313 40.64 -5.17 15.21
CA GLY A 313 41.40 -4.33 16.10
C GLY A 313 40.64 -4.01 17.37
N ASP A 314 41.33 -3.42 18.35
CA ASP A 314 40.66 -2.93 19.55
C ASP A 314 39.91 -1.63 19.27
N ILE A 315 38.59 -1.64 19.42
CA ILE A 315 37.74 -0.48 19.19
C ILE A 315 38.05 0.68 20.15
N TYR A 316 38.65 0.41 21.31
CA TYR A 316 39.05 1.44 22.26
C TYR A 316 40.34 2.14 21.85
N SER A 317 41.19 1.47 21.05
CA SER A 317 42.40 2.05 20.46
C SER A 317 42.11 2.83 19.17
N PHE A 318 40.86 2.77 18.66
CA PHE A 318 40.47 3.52 17.47
C PHE A 318 40.45 5.01 17.74
N ASP A 319 41.35 5.78 17.07
CA ASP A 319 41.43 7.22 17.18
C ASP A 319 40.24 7.92 16.49
N PHE A 320 39.16 8.02 17.25
CA PHE A 320 37.92 8.59 16.77
C PHE A 320 38.05 10.08 16.44
N ILE A 321 38.95 10.81 17.15
CA ILE A 321 39.15 12.24 16.90
C ILE A 321 39.84 12.41 15.55
N LYS A 322 40.92 11.67 15.29
CA LYS A 322 41.63 11.68 14.01
C LYS A 322 40.69 11.27 12.84
N TYR A 323 39.84 10.29 13.08
CA TYR A 323 38.80 9.87 12.12
C TYR A 323 37.82 11.01 11.77
N LEU A 324 37.28 11.69 12.78
CA LEU A 324 36.34 12.80 12.55
C LEU A 324 37.06 13.99 11.86
N GLU A 325 38.29 14.30 12.23
CA GLU A 325 39.06 15.36 11.60
C GLU A 325 39.36 15.07 10.12
N HIS A 326 39.65 13.82 9.80
CA HIS A 326 39.86 13.41 8.41
C HIS A 326 38.63 13.71 7.55
N PHE A 327 37.46 13.30 8.02
CA PHE A 327 36.22 13.51 7.27
C PHE A 327 35.74 14.97 7.25
N ALA A 328 36.00 15.73 8.31
CA ALA A 328 35.76 17.16 8.32
C ALA A 328 36.59 17.90 7.27
N LYS A 329 37.89 17.54 7.11
CA LYS A 329 38.77 18.10 6.08
C LYS A 329 38.38 17.73 4.65
N ILE A 330 37.74 16.55 4.44
CA ILE A 330 37.22 16.15 3.14
C ILE A 330 36.05 17.04 2.74
N GLU A 331 35.18 17.44 3.68
CA GLU A 331 34.08 18.34 3.42
C GLU A 331 34.53 19.71 2.91
N GLU A 332 35.63 20.21 3.46
CA GLU A 332 36.23 21.50 3.03
C GLU A 332 36.77 21.45 1.59
N LYS A 333 37.08 20.25 1.05
CA LYS A 333 37.69 20.07 -0.26
C LYS A 333 36.77 19.55 -1.34
N GLU A 334 35.70 18.85 -0.97
CA GLU A 334 34.77 18.20 -1.89
C GLU A 334 33.32 18.51 -1.52
N GLU A 335 32.63 19.29 -2.33
CA GLU A 335 31.15 19.49 -2.29
C GLU A 335 30.32 18.21 -2.36
N ASN A 336 30.94 17.03 -2.35
CA ASN A 336 30.38 15.80 -2.88
C ASN A 336 29.77 14.85 -1.85
N PHE A 337 30.04 14.98 -0.55
CA PHE A 337 29.49 14.03 0.44
C PHE A 337 27.96 14.18 0.63
N ASN A 338 27.42 15.38 0.42
CA ASN A 338 25.99 15.62 0.41
C ASN A 338 25.27 14.93 -0.78
N LYS A 339 25.99 14.60 -1.88
CA LYS A 339 25.46 13.82 -3.00
C LYS A 339 25.25 12.35 -2.66
N PHE A 340 25.80 11.84 -1.55
CA PHE A 340 25.56 10.45 -1.06
C PHE A 340 24.16 10.22 -0.48
N GLN A 341 23.33 11.24 -0.35
CA GLN A 341 21.92 11.08 0.03
C GLN A 341 21.07 10.41 -1.05
N SER A 342 21.59 10.23 -2.26
CA SER A 342 20.84 9.58 -3.35
C SER A 342 20.77 8.07 -3.15
N HIS A 343 19.61 7.49 -3.51
CA HIS A 343 19.38 6.03 -3.49
C HIS A 343 20.14 5.26 -4.60
N TYR A 344 21.04 5.91 -5.31
CA TYR A 344 21.80 5.28 -6.38
C TYR A 344 22.85 4.30 -5.81
N LYS A 345 22.89 3.08 -6.39
CA LYS A 345 23.83 2.01 -6.05
C LYS A 345 25.27 2.51 -5.81
N LYS A 346 25.80 3.32 -6.73
CA LYS A 346 27.16 3.86 -6.68
C LYS A 346 27.41 4.68 -5.42
N ASN A 347 26.44 5.47 -5.00
CA ASN A 347 26.58 6.36 -3.84
C ASN A 347 26.46 5.60 -2.51
N ILE A 348 25.60 4.58 -2.46
CA ILE A 348 25.48 3.71 -1.29
C ILE A 348 26.77 2.93 -1.08
N TYR A 349 27.34 2.34 -2.12
CA TYR A 349 28.62 1.65 -2.07
C TYR A 349 29.75 2.57 -1.59
N LYS A 350 29.88 3.75 -2.20
CA LYS A 350 30.98 4.67 -1.97
C LYS A 350 31.08 5.13 -0.50
N LYS A 351 29.94 5.36 0.19
CA LYS A 351 29.96 5.79 1.59
C LYS A 351 30.62 4.77 2.53
N TYR A 352 30.41 3.48 2.29
CA TYR A 352 31.04 2.42 3.07
C TYR A 352 32.51 2.22 2.66
N TYR A 353 32.79 2.32 1.36
CA TYR A 353 34.13 2.17 0.82
C TYR A 353 35.11 3.21 1.37
N VAL A 354 34.73 4.49 1.42
CA VAL A 354 35.60 5.58 1.89
C VAL A 354 36.00 5.41 3.37
N VAL A 355 35.08 4.93 4.22
CA VAL A 355 35.42 4.66 5.63
C VAL A 355 36.30 3.41 5.79
N ALA A 356 36.07 2.39 4.94
CA ALA A 356 36.91 1.21 4.89
C ALA A 356 38.34 1.57 4.45
N GLU A 357 38.50 2.34 3.38
CA GLU A 357 39.76 2.82 2.88
C GLU A 357 40.54 3.66 3.93
N TYR A 358 39.84 4.53 4.69
CA TYR A 358 40.44 5.22 5.82
C TYR A 358 41.01 4.24 6.85
N TYR A 359 40.25 3.18 7.19
CA TYR A 359 40.65 2.19 8.17
C TYR A 359 41.86 1.37 7.67
N GLU A 360 41.86 0.92 6.43
CA GLU A 360 43.01 0.24 5.81
C GLU A 360 44.28 1.08 5.86
N ASN A 361 44.17 2.35 5.45
CA ASN A 361 45.33 3.24 5.37
C ASN A 361 45.94 3.62 6.74
N ASN A 362 45.14 3.62 7.81
CA ASN A 362 45.62 4.03 9.13
C ASN A 362 45.89 2.86 10.08
N TYR A 363 45.33 1.69 9.84
CA TYR A 363 45.45 0.52 10.73
C TYR A 363 46.01 -0.73 10.03
N GLY A 364 46.25 -0.67 8.73
CA GLY A 364 46.87 -1.76 7.96
C GLY A 364 46.00 -3.01 7.80
N THR A 365 44.70 -2.90 8.03
CA THR A 365 43.76 -4.02 8.03
C THR A 365 43.04 -4.12 6.69
N ASN A 366 43.13 -5.24 5.99
CA ASN A 366 42.45 -5.44 4.72
C ASN A 366 40.90 -5.53 4.87
N MET A 367 40.19 -4.59 4.23
CA MET A 367 38.76 -4.49 4.24
C MET A 367 38.09 -5.03 2.94
N SER A 368 38.87 -5.54 1.99
CA SER A 368 38.39 -5.95 0.66
C SER A 368 37.28 -7.01 0.71
N LYS A 369 37.33 -7.94 1.69
CA LYS A 369 36.33 -9.00 1.90
C LYS A 369 34.88 -8.50 1.99
N TYR A 370 34.67 -7.25 2.43
CA TYR A 370 33.30 -6.66 2.54
C TYR A 370 32.78 -6.12 1.21
N PHE A 371 33.64 -6.02 0.20
CA PHE A 371 33.37 -5.41 -1.11
C PHE A 371 33.57 -6.37 -2.29
N GLU A 372 33.99 -7.59 -2.05
CA GLU A 372 34.18 -8.61 -3.09
C GLU A 372 32.86 -8.99 -3.75
N LYS A 373 32.91 -9.29 -5.04
CA LYS A 373 31.77 -9.87 -5.75
C LYS A 373 31.60 -11.32 -5.31
N ILE A 374 30.67 -11.57 -4.43
CA ILE A 374 30.28 -12.93 -4.06
C ILE A 374 29.22 -13.41 -5.05
N THR A 375 29.46 -14.54 -5.71
CA THR A 375 28.40 -15.34 -6.31
C THR A 375 27.60 -15.93 -5.16
N ILE A 376 26.37 -15.44 -4.96
CA ILE A 376 25.48 -15.97 -3.93
C ILE A 376 25.04 -17.36 -4.43
N ASP A 377 25.52 -18.41 -3.77
CA ASP A 377 24.83 -19.69 -3.78
C ASP A 377 23.52 -19.50 -3.02
N ASN A 378 22.44 -19.31 -3.79
CA ASN A 378 21.08 -19.14 -3.24
C ASN A 378 20.54 -20.47 -2.72
N ASN A 379 21.27 -21.14 -1.85
CA ASN A 379 20.83 -22.32 -1.13
C ASN A 379 20.01 -21.92 0.12
N GLU A 380 19.05 -20.97 -0.02
CA GLU A 380 17.98 -20.90 0.96
C GLU A 380 17.17 -22.20 0.86
N LYS A 381 17.14 -22.95 1.93
CA LYS A 381 16.32 -24.14 2.09
C LYS A 381 14.85 -23.76 2.00
N THR A 382 14.34 -23.59 0.79
CA THR A 382 12.90 -23.55 0.58
C THR A 382 12.35 -24.91 0.98
N THR A 383 11.41 -24.93 1.88
CA THR A 383 10.75 -26.16 2.34
C THR A 383 9.91 -26.81 1.24
N ILE A 384 9.59 -26.08 0.18
CA ILE A 384 8.83 -26.53 -0.99
C ILE A 384 9.79 -26.68 -2.16
N LYS A 385 10.06 -27.91 -2.57
CA LYS A 385 11.03 -28.22 -3.62
C LYS A 385 10.38 -28.60 -4.94
N ASN A 386 9.13 -29.02 -4.91
CA ASN A 386 8.40 -29.53 -6.07
C ASN A 386 6.88 -29.35 -5.86
N ILE A 387 6.10 -29.74 -6.86
CA ILE A 387 4.65 -29.64 -6.85
C ILE A 387 3.99 -30.58 -5.82
N GLU A 388 4.59 -31.74 -5.54
CA GLU A 388 4.10 -32.71 -4.57
C GLU A 388 4.11 -32.14 -3.14
N ASP A 389 5.08 -31.29 -2.84
CA ASP A 389 5.12 -30.56 -1.55
C ASP A 389 3.99 -29.54 -1.42
N LEU A 390 3.52 -28.97 -2.54
CA LEU A 390 2.34 -28.10 -2.55
C LEU A 390 1.06 -28.85 -2.24
N TYR A 391 0.88 -30.05 -2.76
CA TYR A 391 -0.30 -30.88 -2.44
C TYR A 391 -0.40 -31.24 -0.96
N LYS A 392 0.74 -31.29 -0.25
CA LYS A 392 0.80 -31.54 1.22
C LYS A 392 0.58 -30.29 2.06
N LYS A 393 0.70 -29.11 1.46
CA LYS A 393 0.61 -27.79 2.13
C LYS A 393 -0.63 -27.01 1.71
N HIS A 394 -1.79 -27.64 1.76
CA HIS A 394 -3.02 -26.92 1.45
C HIS A 394 -3.32 -25.83 2.48
N PHE A 395 -3.34 -24.59 2.04
CA PHE A 395 -4.00 -23.53 2.80
C PHE A 395 -5.51 -23.72 2.61
N SER A 396 -6.19 -24.15 3.64
CA SER A 396 -7.65 -24.25 3.61
C SER A 396 -8.22 -22.90 4.05
N PHE A 397 -8.85 -22.21 3.10
CA PHE A 397 -9.68 -21.06 3.39
C PHE A 397 -11.14 -21.45 3.24
N THR A 398 -11.91 -21.29 4.31
CA THR A 398 -13.36 -21.57 4.24
C THR A 398 -14.08 -20.25 3.98
N PRO A 399 -14.56 -20.02 2.75
CA PRO A 399 -15.38 -18.85 2.45
C PRO A 399 -16.76 -19.00 3.08
N GLN A 400 -17.22 -17.94 3.75
CA GLN A 400 -18.51 -17.89 4.42
C GLN A 400 -19.19 -16.57 4.06
N LYS A 401 -20.49 -16.61 3.82
CA LYS A 401 -21.36 -15.43 3.77
C LYS A 401 -21.98 -15.25 5.15
N VAL A 402 -21.70 -14.14 5.79
CA VAL A 402 -22.13 -13.85 7.17
C VAL A 402 -22.88 -12.53 7.15
N LYS A 403 -24.08 -12.50 7.73
CA LYS A 403 -24.81 -11.24 7.92
C LYS A 403 -24.06 -10.34 8.89
N ILE A 404 -24.13 -9.03 8.69
CA ILE A 404 -23.52 -8.06 9.62
C ILE A 404 -24.09 -8.25 11.02
N SER A 405 -25.39 -8.53 11.18
CA SER A 405 -26.01 -8.86 12.49
C SER A 405 -25.31 -10.01 13.20
N ASP A 406 -25.02 -11.07 12.46
CA ASP A 406 -24.42 -12.28 13.01
C ASP A 406 -22.96 -12.04 13.38
N LEU A 407 -22.22 -11.31 12.52
CA LEU A 407 -20.86 -10.88 12.84
C LEU A 407 -20.82 -9.99 14.09
N LEU A 408 -21.78 -9.06 14.26
CA LEU A 408 -21.86 -8.22 15.46
C LEU A 408 -22.12 -9.05 16.73
N SER A 409 -22.97 -10.06 16.63
CA SER A 409 -23.22 -10.99 17.75
C SER A 409 -21.95 -11.78 18.11
N ASP A 410 -21.26 -12.29 17.09
CA ASP A 410 -20.03 -13.05 17.23
C ASP A 410 -18.91 -12.20 17.86
N LEU A 411 -18.74 -10.97 17.40
CA LEU A 411 -17.78 -10.00 17.94
C LEU A 411 -18.01 -9.62 19.43
N LYS A 412 -19.23 -9.81 19.94
CA LYS A 412 -19.57 -9.58 21.35
C LYS A 412 -19.40 -10.82 22.23
N THR A 413 -19.47 -12.01 21.66
CA THR A 413 -19.47 -13.28 22.40
C THR A 413 -18.12 -13.96 22.40
N THR A 414 -17.35 -13.86 21.32
CA THR A 414 -16.05 -14.50 21.16
C THR A 414 -14.91 -13.50 21.22
N ASN A 415 -13.68 -13.97 21.47
CA ASN A 415 -12.52 -13.09 21.56
C ASN A 415 -11.95 -12.79 20.18
N TYR A 416 -11.92 -11.51 19.84
CA TYR A 416 -11.40 -11.01 18.56
C TYR A 416 -10.16 -10.16 18.75
N ASN A 417 -9.14 -10.39 17.91
CA ASN A 417 -8.03 -9.48 17.74
C ASN A 417 -8.25 -8.63 16.50
N LEU A 418 -9.08 -7.58 16.61
CA LEU A 418 -9.31 -6.62 15.52
C LEU A 418 -8.12 -5.69 15.30
N ARG A 419 -7.19 -5.60 16.25
CA ARG A 419 -6.02 -4.72 16.20
C ARG A 419 -4.73 -5.50 16.40
N PRO A 420 -4.39 -6.45 15.50
CA PRO A 420 -3.15 -7.17 15.59
C PRO A 420 -1.96 -6.20 15.62
N TYR A 421 -0.93 -6.52 16.40
CA TYR A 421 0.22 -5.65 16.62
C TYR A 421 1.02 -5.32 15.35
N TYR A 422 0.97 -6.17 14.34
CA TYR A 422 1.61 -5.96 13.04
C TYR A 422 0.80 -5.04 12.11
N GLN A 423 -0.47 -4.79 12.40
CA GLN A 423 -1.29 -3.89 11.60
C GLN A 423 -1.21 -2.45 12.13
N ARG A 424 -1.62 -1.52 11.28
CA ARG A 424 -1.73 -0.10 11.64
C ARG A 424 -2.94 0.14 12.56
N LYS A 425 -2.87 1.24 13.33
CA LYS A 425 -4.01 1.72 14.10
C LYS A 425 -5.16 2.10 13.15
N GLU A 426 -6.34 2.33 13.71
CA GLU A 426 -7.50 2.81 12.97
C GLU A 426 -7.21 4.18 12.31
N VAL A 427 -7.13 4.20 10.97
CA VAL A 427 -6.63 5.35 10.17
C VAL A 427 -7.65 5.87 9.17
N MET A 428 -8.71 5.12 8.86
CA MET A 428 -9.80 5.63 8.03
C MET A 428 -10.46 6.83 8.71
N ASN A 429 -10.62 7.92 7.98
CA ASN A 429 -11.40 9.05 8.45
C ASN A 429 -12.91 8.79 8.29
N ILE A 430 -13.75 9.64 8.88
CA ILE A 430 -15.21 9.49 8.85
C ILE A 430 -15.73 9.47 7.40
N SER A 431 -15.18 10.29 6.50
CA SER A 431 -15.61 10.32 5.09
C SER A 431 -15.40 8.98 4.38
N LEU A 432 -14.23 8.35 4.56
CA LEU A 432 -13.95 7.04 3.99
C LEU A 432 -14.79 5.93 4.64
N SER A 433 -14.98 5.99 5.95
CA SER A 433 -15.86 5.06 6.67
C SER A 433 -17.32 5.18 6.21
N SER A 434 -17.79 6.39 5.94
CA SER A 434 -19.15 6.64 5.42
C SER A 434 -19.36 6.04 4.02
N LYS A 435 -18.34 6.01 3.18
CA LYS A 435 -18.42 5.36 1.85
C LYS A 435 -18.62 3.84 1.95
N ILE A 436 -18.09 3.19 2.99
CA ILE A 436 -18.35 1.77 3.24
C ILE A 436 -19.83 1.56 3.57
N ILE A 437 -20.40 2.40 4.43
CA ILE A 437 -21.82 2.33 4.76
C ILE A 437 -22.70 2.64 3.53
N GLU A 438 -22.30 3.62 2.71
CA GLU A 438 -22.99 3.92 1.44
C GLU A 438 -22.97 2.71 0.50
N SER A 439 -21.83 2.03 0.35
CA SER A 439 -21.72 0.82 -0.47
C SER A 439 -22.67 -0.27 0.02
N ILE A 440 -22.74 -0.51 1.33
CA ILE A 440 -23.64 -1.47 1.95
C ILE A 440 -25.10 -1.10 1.65
N LEU A 441 -25.50 0.16 1.83
CA LEU A 441 -26.84 0.65 1.56
C LEU A 441 -27.21 0.56 0.08
N LEU A 442 -26.25 0.66 -0.82
CA LEU A 442 -26.45 0.51 -2.27
C LEU A 442 -26.44 -0.95 -2.73
N GLY A 443 -26.13 -1.91 -1.85
CA GLY A 443 -25.99 -3.33 -2.21
C GLY A 443 -24.68 -3.63 -2.94
N ILE A 444 -23.69 -2.72 -2.87
CA ILE A 444 -22.37 -2.93 -3.45
C ILE A 444 -21.55 -3.78 -2.48
N LYS A 445 -21.01 -4.88 -2.99
CA LYS A 445 -20.15 -5.78 -2.20
C LYS A 445 -18.91 -5.05 -1.72
N ILE A 446 -18.63 -5.11 -0.43
CA ILE A 446 -17.33 -4.72 0.12
C ILE A 446 -16.34 -5.88 -0.09
N PRO A 447 -15.04 -5.60 -0.28
CA PRO A 447 -14.04 -6.67 -0.39
C PRO A 447 -14.13 -7.60 0.81
N TYR A 448 -13.88 -8.90 0.62
CA TYR A 448 -14.01 -9.90 1.68
C TYR A 448 -13.04 -9.62 2.85
N ILE A 449 -13.40 -10.13 4.02
CA ILE A 449 -12.63 -10.02 5.25
C ILE A 449 -11.88 -11.33 5.45
N LEU A 450 -10.57 -11.24 5.72
CA LEU A 450 -9.74 -12.38 6.00
C LEU A 450 -9.50 -12.52 7.50
N MET A 451 -9.81 -13.68 8.05
CA MET A 451 -9.67 -14.00 9.47
C MET A 451 -8.80 -15.24 9.67
N TYR A 452 -8.12 -15.28 10.81
CA TYR A 452 -7.29 -16.39 11.24
C TYR A 452 -7.67 -16.80 12.67
N GLU A 453 -8.09 -18.04 12.84
CA GLU A 453 -8.44 -18.60 14.14
C GLU A 453 -7.22 -19.29 14.75
N LYS A 454 -6.79 -18.80 15.91
CA LYS A 454 -5.70 -19.34 16.71
C LYS A 454 -6.24 -20.11 17.91
N TYR A 455 -5.63 -21.24 18.16
CA TYR A 455 -5.87 -22.04 19.36
C TYR A 455 -4.69 -21.87 20.30
N GLU A 456 -4.85 -21.10 21.35
CA GLU A 456 -3.83 -20.86 22.38
C GLU A 456 -4.43 -21.08 23.76
N ASN A 457 -3.80 -21.94 24.58
CA ASN A 457 -4.19 -22.19 25.97
C ASN A 457 -5.70 -22.48 26.15
N ASP A 458 -6.25 -23.41 25.38
CA ASP A 458 -7.67 -23.81 25.38
C ASP A 458 -8.65 -22.68 25.02
N THR A 459 -8.16 -21.57 24.52
CA THR A 459 -8.98 -20.47 24.03
C THR A 459 -8.84 -20.29 22.52
N ILE A 460 -9.98 -19.97 21.89
CA ILE A 460 -10.01 -19.60 20.48
C ILE A 460 -9.99 -18.08 20.40
N THR A 461 -9.02 -17.54 19.66
CA THR A 461 -8.95 -16.11 19.34
C THR A 461 -8.99 -15.94 17.83
N THR A 462 -9.93 -15.15 17.34
CA THR A 462 -10.03 -14.82 15.92
C THR A 462 -9.29 -13.51 15.64
N GLU A 463 -8.25 -13.60 14.81
CA GLU A 463 -7.47 -12.44 14.37
C GLU A 463 -7.93 -11.98 12.99
N VAL A 464 -8.17 -10.68 12.81
CA VAL A 464 -8.51 -10.11 11.51
C VAL A 464 -7.23 -9.78 10.75
N VAL A 465 -6.91 -10.59 9.73
CA VAL A 465 -5.70 -10.44 8.91
C VAL A 465 -5.87 -9.34 7.86
N ASP A 466 -7.05 -9.23 7.23
CA ASP A 466 -7.40 -8.10 6.36
C ASP A 466 -8.88 -7.75 6.54
N GLY A 467 -9.22 -6.47 6.38
CA GLY A 467 -10.57 -5.95 6.57
C GLY A 467 -10.83 -5.27 7.91
N GLN A 468 -9.83 -5.14 8.78
CA GLN A 468 -9.92 -4.44 10.07
C GLN A 468 -10.63 -3.08 9.96
N GLN A 469 -10.20 -2.23 9.02
CA GLN A 469 -10.76 -0.89 8.85
C GLN A 469 -12.23 -0.91 8.43
N ARG A 470 -12.63 -1.94 7.67
CA ARG A 470 -14.03 -2.15 7.22
C ARG A 470 -14.91 -2.53 8.39
N ILE A 471 -14.51 -3.52 9.20
CA ILE A 471 -15.23 -3.91 10.42
C ILE A 471 -15.35 -2.72 11.37
N LEU A 472 -14.25 -2.05 11.70
CA LEU A 472 -14.24 -0.91 12.62
C LEU A 472 -15.08 0.27 12.10
N SER A 473 -15.24 0.44 10.78
CA SER A 473 -16.13 1.45 10.22
C SER A 473 -17.60 1.08 10.42
N ILE A 474 -17.96 -0.18 10.26
CA ILE A 474 -19.33 -0.68 10.49
C ILE A 474 -19.68 -0.59 11.98
N LEU A 475 -18.82 -1.12 12.86
CA LEU A 475 -18.98 -1.04 14.32
C LEU A 475 -19.13 0.42 14.79
N GLY A 476 -18.22 1.29 14.32
CA GLY A 476 -18.24 2.69 14.69
C GLY A 476 -19.52 3.42 14.24
N TYR A 477 -20.06 3.12 13.07
CA TYR A 477 -21.33 3.70 12.62
C TYR A 477 -22.52 3.18 13.44
N LEU A 478 -22.57 1.87 13.69
CA LEU A 478 -23.66 1.24 14.43
C LEU A 478 -23.58 1.49 15.94
N ASN A 479 -22.50 2.10 16.42
CA ASN A 479 -22.24 2.36 17.86
C ASN A 479 -22.15 1.06 18.67
N GLU A 480 -21.53 0.00 18.09
CA GLU A 480 -21.46 -1.33 18.67
C GLU A 480 -20.06 -1.63 19.22
N PRO A 481 -19.97 -2.24 20.42
CA PRO A 481 -18.70 -2.73 20.95
C PRO A 481 -18.30 -4.08 20.36
N PHE A 482 -17.04 -4.46 20.55
CA PHE A 482 -16.51 -5.79 20.29
C PHE A 482 -15.65 -6.24 21.48
N LYS A 483 -15.53 -7.55 21.66
CA LYS A 483 -14.62 -8.14 22.65
C LYS A 483 -13.22 -8.22 22.08
N ASN A 484 -12.24 -7.69 22.81
CA ASN A 484 -10.83 -7.81 22.45
C ASN A 484 -10.27 -9.19 22.84
N LYS A 485 -9.01 -9.45 22.51
CA LYS A 485 -8.32 -10.72 22.84
C LYS A 485 -8.25 -11.04 24.36
N LEU A 486 -8.45 -10.04 25.21
CA LEU A 486 -8.48 -10.20 26.67
C LEU A 486 -9.90 -10.42 27.22
N GLY A 487 -10.92 -10.42 26.34
CA GLY A 487 -12.31 -10.55 26.73
C GLY A 487 -12.96 -9.22 27.17
N GLU A 488 -12.27 -8.09 27.02
CA GLU A 488 -12.78 -6.77 27.40
C GLU A 488 -13.52 -6.12 26.23
N PHE A 489 -14.55 -5.32 26.53
CA PHE A 489 -15.27 -4.58 25.51
C PHE A 489 -14.52 -3.33 25.08
N GLU A 490 -14.32 -3.21 23.77
CA GLU A 490 -13.74 -2.04 23.11
C GLU A 490 -14.68 -1.46 22.04
N TYR A 491 -14.43 -0.21 21.67
CA TYR A 491 -15.15 0.49 20.62
C TYR A 491 -14.19 0.97 19.52
N SER A 492 -14.76 1.24 18.33
CA SER A 492 -14.05 2.01 17.29
C SER A 492 -13.72 3.42 17.81
N ASN A 493 -12.55 3.95 17.40
CA ASN A 493 -12.15 5.33 17.72
C ASN A 493 -13.12 6.39 17.13
N LYS A 494 -14.00 6.00 16.22
CA LYS A 494 -15.00 6.84 15.55
C LYS A 494 -16.42 6.48 15.99
N ASN A 495 -16.60 5.99 17.19
CA ASN A 495 -17.86 5.45 17.63
C ASN A 495 -19.02 6.46 17.53
N GLY A 496 -20.16 6.04 16.99
CA GLY A 496 -21.36 6.86 16.81
C GLY A 496 -21.21 8.02 15.82
N TYR A 497 -20.32 7.90 14.81
CA TYR A 497 -20.14 8.97 13.82
C TYR A 497 -21.36 9.17 12.92
N ALA A 498 -21.53 10.40 12.43
CA ALA A 498 -22.50 10.73 11.39
C ALA A 498 -21.89 10.54 10.00
N LEU A 499 -22.70 10.09 9.03
CA LEU A 499 -22.29 9.94 7.63
C LEU A 499 -21.84 11.27 7.04
N LYS A 500 -20.77 11.24 6.23
CA LYS A 500 -20.19 12.43 5.59
C LYS A 500 -19.71 12.14 4.17
N ASN A 501 -19.90 13.10 3.29
CA ASN A 501 -19.39 13.09 1.92
C ASN A 501 -19.86 11.87 1.11
N LEU A 502 -21.11 11.46 1.30
CA LEU A 502 -21.75 10.44 0.47
C LEU A 502 -21.95 11.00 -0.94
N ARG A 503 -21.70 10.15 -1.94
CA ARG A 503 -21.76 10.56 -3.35
C ARG A 503 -23.11 10.31 -3.99
N ILE A 504 -23.73 9.19 -3.66
CA ILE A 504 -25.01 8.74 -4.23
C ILE A 504 -26.15 9.05 -3.26
N LEU A 505 -25.98 8.70 -2.00
CA LEU A 505 -26.96 8.86 -0.93
C LEU A 505 -26.72 10.14 -0.12
N TYR A 506 -26.44 11.24 -0.82
CA TYR A 506 -26.03 12.51 -0.20
C TYR A 506 -27.08 13.09 0.78
N GLU A 507 -28.36 12.73 0.64
CA GLU A 507 -29.44 13.09 1.57
C GLU A 507 -29.21 12.54 2.98
N PHE A 508 -28.47 11.44 3.11
CA PHE A 508 -28.12 10.85 4.41
C PHE A 508 -26.82 11.43 5.01
N ASN A 509 -26.25 12.45 4.40
CA ASN A 509 -25.15 13.17 5.06
C ASN A 509 -25.66 13.74 6.39
N ASN A 510 -24.82 13.61 7.44
CA ASN A 510 -25.11 13.94 8.84
C ASN A 510 -26.10 12.99 9.54
N TYR A 511 -26.52 11.87 8.95
CA TYR A 511 -27.33 10.87 9.62
C TYR A 511 -26.49 9.94 10.48
N LYS A 512 -27.01 9.60 11.69
CA LYS A 512 -26.46 8.58 12.60
C LYS A 512 -27.32 7.33 12.59
N SER A 513 -26.75 6.21 13.03
CA SER A 513 -27.49 4.94 13.07
C SER A 513 -28.47 4.88 14.24
N ASN A 514 -28.05 5.29 15.45
CA ASN A 514 -28.85 5.12 16.66
C ASN A 514 -28.24 5.92 17.82
N ILE A 515 -28.58 7.19 17.96
CA ILE A 515 -28.23 7.98 19.15
C ILE A 515 -29.48 8.73 19.57
N GLU A 516 -29.97 8.44 20.77
CA GLU A 516 -31.10 9.15 21.36
C GLU A 516 -30.89 10.67 21.30
N ASN A 517 -31.93 11.40 20.93
CA ASN A 517 -31.96 12.88 20.81
C ASN A 517 -31.13 13.47 19.64
N TYR A 518 -30.73 12.67 18.64
CA TYR A 518 -30.09 13.23 17.45
C TYR A 518 -31.13 13.52 16.35
N LYS A 519 -31.02 14.70 15.71
CA LYS A 519 -32.04 15.21 14.77
C LYS A 519 -32.21 14.34 13.50
N HIS A 520 -31.11 13.71 13.04
CA HIS A 520 -31.08 12.94 11.79
C HIS A 520 -30.66 11.50 12.06
N ILE A 521 -31.63 10.63 12.27
CA ILE A 521 -31.44 9.21 12.53
C ILE A 521 -31.85 8.42 11.29
N LEU A 522 -31.04 7.39 10.96
CA LEU A 522 -31.36 6.47 9.86
C LEU A 522 -32.65 5.70 10.18
N SER A 523 -33.55 5.56 9.22
CA SER A 523 -34.80 4.81 9.41
C SER A 523 -34.49 3.34 9.77
N GLU A 524 -35.36 2.72 10.56
CA GLU A 524 -35.22 1.29 10.93
C GLU A 524 -35.13 0.38 9.70
N LYS A 525 -35.82 0.70 8.62
CA LYS A 525 -35.72 -0.03 7.35
C LYS A 525 -34.29 -0.04 6.79
N LEU A 526 -33.62 1.10 6.79
CA LEU A 526 -32.23 1.23 6.28
C LEU A 526 -31.23 0.63 7.27
N LYS A 527 -31.46 0.76 8.56
CA LYS A 527 -30.64 0.10 9.59
C LYS A 527 -30.72 -1.43 9.45
N ASN A 528 -31.94 -1.97 9.29
CA ASN A 528 -32.15 -3.40 9.03
C ASN A 528 -31.53 -3.85 7.70
N LYS A 529 -31.49 -2.99 6.67
CA LYS A 529 -30.75 -3.27 5.44
C LYS A 529 -29.27 -3.46 5.70
N ILE A 530 -28.65 -2.60 6.53
CA ILE A 530 -27.24 -2.76 6.92
C ILE A 530 -27.05 -4.09 7.68
N LEU A 531 -27.86 -4.35 8.69
CA LEU A 531 -27.74 -5.54 9.54
C LEU A 531 -27.92 -6.86 8.78
N ASN A 532 -28.82 -6.88 7.79
CA ASN A 532 -29.10 -8.06 6.99
C ASN A 532 -28.17 -8.21 5.76
N THR A 533 -27.27 -7.25 5.52
CA THR A 533 -26.29 -7.36 4.43
C THR A 533 -25.29 -8.47 4.74
N GLU A 534 -25.12 -9.36 3.76
CA GLU A 534 -24.12 -10.42 3.81
C GLU A 534 -22.75 -9.88 3.37
N ILE A 535 -21.74 -10.14 4.18
CA ILE A 535 -20.33 -9.89 3.87
C ILE A 535 -19.62 -11.23 3.69
N ASP A 536 -18.68 -11.25 2.77
CA ASP A 536 -17.88 -12.43 2.51
C ASP A 536 -16.69 -12.46 3.48
N ILE A 537 -16.60 -13.52 4.27
CA ILE A 537 -15.50 -13.77 5.22
C ILE A 537 -14.75 -15.01 4.77
N SER A 538 -13.43 -14.95 4.76
CA SER A 538 -12.57 -16.11 4.51
C SER A 538 -11.82 -16.43 5.80
N LYS A 539 -12.11 -17.59 6.40
CA LYS A 539 -11.49 -18.03 7.64
C LYS A 539 -10.42 -19.09 7.37
N THR A 540 -9.31 -18.98 8.06
CA THR A 540 -8.23 -19.98 8.11
C THR A 540 -8.06 -20.44 9.55
N ILE A 541 -7.94 -21.75 9.77
CA ILE A 541 -7.83 -22.35 11.09
C ILE A 541 -6.40 -22.85 11.30
N ASP A 542 -5.80 -22.59 12.47
CA ASP A 542 -4.43 -22.95 12.81
C ASP A 542 -4.13 -24.44 12.64
N ASN A 543 -5.00 -25.29 13.11
CA ASN A 543 -4.84 -26.75 13.07
C ASN A 543 -4.76 -27.35 11.68
N MET A 544 -5.27 -26.63 10.65
CA MET A 544 -5.27 -27.09 9.26
C MET A 544 -4.09 -26.56 8.47
N ASN A 545 -3.31 -25.61 9.03
CA ASN A 545 -2.30 -24.85 8.28
C ASN A 545 -1.02 -24.61 9.10
N ASN A 546 -0.32 -25.68 9.48
CA ASN A 546 0.91 -25.64 10.31
C ASN A 546 2.02 -24.68 9.81
N ASN A 547 1.92 -24.16 8.60
CA ASN A 547 2.87 -23.21 8.00
C ASN A 547 2.21 -21.89 7.57
N PHE A 548 0.98 -21.61 8.01
CA PHE A 548 0.32 -20.37 7.69
C PHE A 548 0.93 -19.22 8.51
N SER A 549 1.30 -18.17 7.84
CA SER A 549 1.69 -16.91 8.46
C SER A 549 0.66 -15.84 8.11
N ALA A 550 -0.15 -15.45 9.09
CA ALA A 550 -1.10 -14.35 8.94
C ALA A 550 -0.40 -13.06 8.47
N ILE A 551 0.83 -12.84 8.94
CA ILE A 551 1.67 -11.70 8.58
C ILE A 551 2.10 -11.77 7.12
N ASP A 552 2.59 -12.92 6.65
CA ASP A 552 2.99 -13.09 5.24
C ASP A 552 1.79 -12.91 4.31
N HIS A 553 0.64 -13.42 4.69
CA HIS A 553 -0.58 -13.26 3.92
C HIS A 553 -1.04 -11.80 3.88
N PHE A 554 -1.03 -11.12 5.02
CA PHE A 554 -1.29 -9.68 5.10
C PHE A 554 -0.35 -8.87 4.19
N ILE A 555 0.94 -9.21 4.18
CA ILE A 555 1.94 -8.55 3.33
C ILE A 555 1.65 -8.82 1.84
N ARG A 556 1.35 -10.07 1.46
CA ARG A 556 1.03 -10.44 0.07
C ARG A 556 -0.20 -9.71 -0.46
N LEU A 557 -1.27 -9.63 0.34
CA LEU A 557 -2.49 -8.90 -0.02
C LEU A 557 -2.23 -7.40 -0.21
N ASN A 558 -1.37 -6.80 0.61
CA ASN A 558 -1.17 -5.36 0.64
C ASN A 558 0.02 -4.86 -0.18
N LYS A 559 0.99 -5.72 -0.50
CA LYS A 559 2.23 -5.35 -1.21
C LYS A 559 1.96 -4.75 -2.60
N ASN A 560 0.95 -5.27 -3.29
CA ASN A 560 0.62 -4.91 -4.67
C ASN A 560 -0.66 -4.07 -4.79
N MET A 561 -1.21 -3.59 -3.69
CA MET A 561 -2.39 -2.71 -3.71
C MET A 561 -2.01 -1.31 -4.17
N PHE A 562 -2.60 -0.87 -5.26
CA PHE A 562 -2.53 0.51 -5.74
C PHE A 562 -3.82 1.24 -5.38
N THR A 563 -3.79 2.01 -4.32
CA THR A 563 -4.87 2.95 -4.03
C THR A 563 -4.67 4.24 -4.81
N ILE A 564 -5.76 4.80 -5.28
CA ILE A 564 -5.76 6.11 -5.94
C ILE A 564 -5.60 7.16 -4.82
N LYS A 565 -4.54 7.97 -4.91
CA LYS A 565 -4.35 9.08 -3.98
C LYS A 565 -5.40 10.17 -4.25
N GLU A 566 -6.00 10.73 -3.21
CA GLU A 566 -7.07 11.75 -3.30
C GLU A 566 -6.73 12.95 -4.18
N ASN A 567 -5.47 13.37 -4.23
CA ASN A 567 -5.01 14.54 -4.98
C ASN A 567 -4.25 14.18 -6.27
N THR A 568 -4.64 13.09 -6.94
CA THR A 568 -4.01 12.70 -8.22
C THR A 568 -4.94 12.99 -9.38
N TYR A 569 -4.33 13.25 -10.56
CA TYR A 569 -5.07 13.39 -11.79
C TYR A 569 -6.06 12.23 -12.03
N ARG A 570 -5.66 11.00 -11.69
CA ARG A 570 -6.50 9.81 -11.81
C ARG A 570 -7.77 9.90 -10.95
N MET A 571 -7.67 10.37 -9.70
CA MET A 571 -8.85 10.57 -8.85
C MET A 571 -9.74 11.65 -9.46
N TRP A 572 -9.18 12.72 -9.96
CA TRP A 572 -9.95 13.79 -10.58
C TRP A 572 -10.63 13.33 -11.87
N SER A 573 -9.95 12.55 -12.72
CA SER A 573 -10.54 11.98 -13.93
C SER A 573 -11.70 11.03 -13.64
N LEU A 574 -11.67 10.34 -12.50
CA LEU A 574 -12.75 9.44 -12.06
C LEU A 574 -13.96 10.18 -11.48
N THR A 575 -13.73 11.36 -10.91
CA THR A 575 -14.77 12.13 -10.21
C THR A 575 -15.31 13.29 -11.02
N SER A 576 -14.61 13.72 -12.07
CA SER A 576 -15.00 14.83 -12.94
C SER A 576 -15.79 14.34 -14.15
N ASP A 577 -16.54 15.23 -14.78
CA ASP A 577 -17.23 14.97 -16.03
C ASP A 577 -16.27 14.47 -17.11
N SER A 578 -16.69 13.45 -17.87
CA SER A 578 -15.87 12.87 -18.94
C SER A 578 -15.48 13.89 -20.00
N LYS A 579 -16.42 14.78 -20.40
CA LYS A 579 -16.17 15.83 -21.39
C LYS A 579 -15.10 16.83 -20.94
N ILE A 580 -15.13 17.20 -19.66
CA ILE A 580 -14.09 18.09 -19.08
C ILE A 580 -12.72 17.43 -19.12
N ILE A 581 -12.63 16.16 -18.76
CA ILE A 581 -11.38 15.40 -18.81
C ILE A 581 -10.88 15.26 -20.25
N GLU A 582 -11.77 14.93 -21.17
CA GLU A 582 -11.44 14.81 -22.59
C GLU A 582 -10.91 16.13 -23.18
N TYR A 583 -11.58 17.25 -22.92
CA TYR A 583 -11.07 18.58 -23.34
C TYR A 583 -9.73 18.92 -22.69
N GLN A 584 -9.59 18.63 -21.40
CA GLN A 584 -8.35 18.86 -20.70
C GLN A 584 -7.19 18.03 -21.29
N GLU A 585 -7.44 16.77 -21.69
CA GLU A 585 -6.45 15.93 -22.35
C GLU A 585 -6.10 16.45 -23.74
N GLN A 586 -7.07 16.87 -24.52
CA GLN A 586 -6.84 17.48 -25.84
C GLN A 586 -5.99 18.77 -25.75
N ILE A 587 -6.28 19.63 -24.76
CA ILE A 587 -5.47 20.84 -24.52
C ILE A 587 -4.06 20.45 -24.07
N THR A 588 -3.93 19.50 -23.17
CA THR A 588 -2.62 19.03 -22.71
C THR A 588 -1.80 18.48 -23.86
N ASP A 589 -2.39 17.65 -24.71
CA ASP A 589 -1.69 17.05 -25.86
C ASP A 589 -1.25 18.08 -26.86
N ARG A 590 -2.07 19.14 -27.09
CA ARG A 590 -1.76 20.22 -28.01
C ARG A 590 -0.64 21.13 -27.51
N TYR A 591 -0.56 21.38 -26.22
CA TYR A 591 0.35 22.36 -25.61
C TYR A 591 1.40 21.79 -24.69
N ILE A 592 1.57 20.47 -24.66
CA ILE A 592 2.47 19.80 -23.72
C ILE A 592 3.90 20.31 -23.78
N ASP A 593 4.41 20.59 -24.98
CA ASP A 593 5.77 21.07 -25.20
C ASP A 593 5.96 22.50 -24.68
N ASN A 594 4.89 23.30 -24.67
CA ASN A 594 4.89 24.67 -24.15
C ASN A 594 4.74 24.66 -22.61
N ILE A 595 3.98 23.71 -22.06
CA ILE A 595 3.73 23.60 -20.60
C ILE A 595 4.94 23.01 -19.88
N LEU A 596 5.59 21.99 -20.46
CA LEU A 596 6.72 21.27 -19.86
C LEU A 596 7.79 20.90 -20.91
N PRO A 597 8.52 21.87 -21.47
CA PRO A 597 9.42 21.63 -22.61
C PRO A 597 10.61 20.71 -22.31
N LYS A 598 10.94 20.45 -21.06
CA LYS A 598 12.14 19.67 -20.66
C LYS A 598 11.85 18.39 -19.88
N TYR A 599 10.65 18.22 -19.34
CA TYR A 599 10.30 17.10 -18.48
C TYR A 599 8.89 16.62 -18.81
N ASN A 600 8.80 15.59 -19.62
CA ASN A 600 7.51 15.02 -19.95
C ASN A 600 7.15 13.84 -19.06
N PRO A 601 6.37 14.06 -18.02
CA PRO A 601 5.26 13.15 -17.83
C PRO A 601 3.95 13.87 -18.14
N LYS A 602 3.27 13.45 -19.20
CA LYS A 602 1.89 13.81 -19.55
C LYS A 602 0.99 13.93 -18.32
N LYS A 603 1.19 13.07 -17.30
CA LYS A 603 0.50 13.12 -16.01
C LYS A 603 0.67 14.44 -15.24
N THR A 604 1.87 15.03 -15.26
CA THR A 604 2.14 16.30 -14.57
C THR A 604 1.53 17.45 -15.34
N ALA A 605 1.60 17.42 -16.68
CA ALA A 605 0.96 18.40 -17.55
C ALA A 605 -0.56 18.37 -17.36
N ASN A 606 -1.18 17.19 -17.33
CA ASN A 606 -2.60 17.04 -17.09
C ASN A 606 -3.04 17.60 -15.71
N VAL A 607 -2.22 17.43 -14.67
CA VAL A 607 -2.49 18.02 -13.35
C VAL A 607 -2.42 19.54 -13.39
N ILE A 608 -1.44 20.11 -14.09
CA ILE A 608 -1.27 21.56 -14.22
C ILE A 608 -2.45 22.16 -14.98
N THR A 609 -2.79 21.59 -16.14
CA THR A 609 -3.91 22.06 -16.96
C THR A 609 -5.23 22.02 -16.21
N LEU A 610 -5.53 20.95 -15.50
CA LEU A 610 -6.75 20.85 -14.71
C LEU A 610 -6.80 21.87 -13.56
N LYS A 611 -5.68 22.12 -12.89
CA LYS A 611 -5.59 23.16 -11.85
C LYS A 611 -5.82 24.54 -12.40
N LEU A 612 -5.24 24.85 -13.56
CA LEU A 612 -5.44 26.14 -14.22
C LEU A 612 -6.90 26.31 -14.63
N ALA A 613 -7.53 25.30 -15.20
CA ALA A 613 -8.94 25.34 -15.54
C ALA A 613 -9.84 25.62 -14.35
N CYS A 614 -9.61 24.90 -13.23
CA CYS A 614 -10.33 25.17 -11.99
C CYS A 614 -10.12 26.61 -11.50
N LEU A 615 -8.88 27.13 -11.55
CA LEU A 615 -8.56 28.49 -11.16
C LEU A 615 -9.31 29.53 -12.02
N PHE A 616 -9.30 29.36 -13.36
CA PHE A 616 -10.01 30.28 -14.26
C PHE A 616 -11.52 30.26 -14.03
N TYR A 617 -12.10 29.08 -13.87
CA TYR A 617 -13.52 28.93 -13.55
C TYR A 617 -13.89 29.68 -12.25
N TYR A 618 -13.12 29.45 -11.18
CA TYR A 618 -13.39 30.08 -9.90
C TYR A 618 -13.15 31.59 -9.90
N LYS A 619 -12.10 32.06 -10.58
CA LYS A 619 -11.86 33.49 -10.76
C LYS A 619 -13.06 34.18 -11.44
N LYS A 620 -13.64 33.54 -12.45
CA LYS A 620 -14.79 34.09 -13.16
C LYS A 620 -16.10 34.01 -12.38
N THR A 621 -16.30 32.95 -11.58
CA THR A 621 -17.58 32.67 -10.88
C THR A 621 -17.64 33.19 -9.45
N LYS A 622 -16.50 33.32 -8.77
CA LYS A 622 -16.44 33.65 -7.33
C LYS A 622 -15.45 34.77 -6.99
N ASP A 623 -14.85 35.41 -7.99
CA ASP A 623 -13.87 36.50 -7.84
C ASP A 623 -12.70 36.18 -6.90
N ILE A 624 -12.12 34.99 -7.03
CA ILE A 624 -11.06 34.48 -6.14
C ILE A 624 -9.71 35.05 -6.55
N THR A 625 -8.87 35.38 -5.58
CA THR A 625 -7.48 35.83 -5.82
C THR A 625 -6.50 34.66 -5.94
N ILE A 626 -5.30 34.90 -6.46
CA ILE A 626 -4.20 33.91 -6.52
C ILE A 626 -3.79 33.43 -5.12
N ASN A 627 -3.95 34.27 -4.08
CA ASN A 627 -3.67 33.88 -2.69
C ASN A 627 -4.69 32.86 -2.17
N ASP A 628 -5.94 32.96 -2.59
CA ASP A 628 -6.98 32.00 -2.25
C ASP A 628 -6.69 30.63 -2.90
N TYR A 629 -6.08 30.62 -4.10
CA TYR A 629 -5.64 29.40 -4.79
C TYR A 629 -4.69 28.54 -3.96
N ASN A 630 -3.75 29.15 -3.26
CA ASN A 630 -2.78 28.42 -2.43
C ASN A 630 -3.42 27.81 -1.19
N ASN A 631 -4.56 28.32 -0.74
CA ASN A 631 -5.29 27.87 0.46
C ASN A 631 -6.39 26.85 0.15
N TYR A 632 -6.86 26.77 -1.10
CA TYR A 632 -7.90 25.82 -1.48
C TYR A 632 -7.34 24.50 -1.99
N LYS A 633 -7.88 23.39 -1.48
CA LYS A 633 -7.59 22.06 -2.01
C LYS A 633 -8.37 21.87 -3.31
N VAL A 634 -7.69 21.42 -4.39
CA VAL A 634 -8.32 21.16 -5.70
C VAL A 634 -9.54 20.23 -5.59
N ASN A 635 -9.56 19.31 -4.64
CA ASN A 635 -10.71 18.45 -4.36
C ASN A 635 -11.95 19.22 -3.89
N SER A 636 -11.78 20.29 -3.08
CA SER A 636 -12.92 21.12 -2.69
C SER A 636 -13.50 21.83 -3.90
N TRP A 637 -12.65 22.27 -4.81
CA TRP A 637 -13.09 22.92 -6.06
C TRP A 637 -13.81 21.96 -6.99
N LEU A 638 -13.29 20.75 -7.16
CA LEU A 638 -13.94 19.73 -7.98
C LEU A 638 -15.27 19.28 -7.37
N ASN A 639 -15.35 19.18 -6.06
CA ASN A 639 -16.62 18.89 -5.38
C ASN A 639 -17.63 20.04 -5.54
N ASP A 640 -17.22 21.28 -5.37
CA ASP A 640 -18.06 22.44 -5.61
C ASP A 640 -18.47 22.52 -7.10
N PHE A 641 -17.56 22.21 -8.00
CA PHE A 641 -17.80 22.13 -9.44
C PHE A 641 -18.83 21.04 -9.76
N ASN A 642 -18.72 19.86 -9.16
CA ASN A 642 -19.70 18.79 -9.30
C ASN A 642 -21.04 19.11 -8.64
N ILE A 643 -21.04 19.81 -7.52
CA ILE A 643 -22.28 20.29 -6.85
C ILE A 643 -22.96 21.36 -7.68
N GLN A 644 -22.22 22.29 -8.28
CA GLN A 644 -22.78 23.29 -9.18
C GLN A 644 -23.23 22.71 -10.52
N LYS A 645 -22.62 21.60 -10.96
CA LYS A 645 -23.11 20.79 -12.07
C LYS A 645 -24.52 20.26 -11.80
N GLN A 646 -24.80 19.79 -10.58
CA GLN A 646 -26.14 19.36 -10.16
C GLN A 646 -27.12 20.53 -10.03
N ALA A 647 -26.63 21.76 -9.82
CA ALA A 647 -27.43 22.95 -9.58
C ALA A 647 -27.78 23.79 -10.84
N ASN A 648 -27.87 23.23 -12.02
CA ASN A 648 -28.34 23.86 -13.28
C ASN A 648 -27.34 24.62 -14.18
N ILE A 649 -26.03 24.62 -13.91
CA ILE A 649 -25.08 25.35 -14.75
C ILE A 649 -24.93 24.68 -16.13
N TYR A 650 -25.08 23.35 -16.20
CA TYR A 650 -24.92 22.56 -17.43
C TYR A 650 -26.19 22.30 -18.25
N LYS A 651 -27.31 22.83 -17.81
CA LYS A 651 -28.56 22.75 -18.61
C LYS A 651 -28.54 23.67 -19.84
N ASN A 652 -27.51 24.52 -19.97
CA ASN A 652 -27.38 25.46 -21.06
C ASN A 652 -26.14 25.13 -21.92
N PRO A 653 -26.30 24.72 -23.20
CA PRO A 653 -25.20 24.47 -24.13
C PRO A 653 -24.21 25.65 -24.26
N GLU A 654 -24.71 26.89 -24.12
CA GLU A 654 -23.88 28.09 -24.16
C GLU A 654 -22.87 28.15 -23.02
N LYS A 655 -23.21 27.60 -21.83
CA LYS A 655 -22.28 27.55 -20.69
C LYS A 655 -21.20 26.47 -20.81
N ILE A 656 -21.48 25.40 -21.53
CA ILE A 656 -20.48 24.39 -21.86
C ILE A 656 -19.48 24.99 -22.85
N GLU A 657 -19.97 25.75 -23.85
CA GLU A 657 -19.14 26.44 -24.81
C GLU A 657 -18.35 27.59 -24.15
N GLU A 658 -18.92 28.26 -23.17
CA GLU A 658 -18.23 29.27 -22.36
C GLU A 658 -17.09 28.65 -21.51
N LEU A 659 -17.27 27.49 -20.92
CA LEU A 659 -16.21 26.73 -20.26
C LEU A 659 -15.11 26.29 -21.22
N ARG A 660 -15.50 25.84 -22.42
CA ARG A 660 -14.57 25.49 -23.47
C ARG A 660 -13.75 26.71 -23.88
N ASN A 661 -14.38 27.86 -24.10
CA ASN A 661 -13.72 29.11 -24.45
C ASN A 661 -12.84 29.64 -23.31
N LEU A 662 -13.22 29.45 -22.04
CA LEU A 662 -12.37 29.75 -20.91
C LEU A 662 -11.09 28.89 -20.88
N TYR A 663 -11.20 27.61 -21.22
CA TYR A 663 -10.03 26.75 -21.42
C TYR A 663 -9.14 27.24 -22.57
N TYR A 664 -9.73 27.58 -23.72
CA TYR A 664 -8.98 28.06 -24.87
C TYR A 664 -8.35 29.43 -24.65
N ASN A 665 -8.97 30.32 -23.89
CA ASN A 665 -8.46 31.66 -23.58
C ASN A 665 -7.44 31.67 -22.44
N ALA A 666 -7.27 30.55 -21.73
CA ALA A 666 -6.30 30.37 -20.65
C ALA A 666 -4.91 29.98 -21.17
N PHE A 667 -4.83 29.57 -22.45
CA PHE A 667 -3.64 29.09 -23.12
C PHE A 667 -3.49 29.77 -24.49
#